data_9c84f781539a5f56cff474c7b386189a
#
_entry.id   9c84f781539a5f56cff474c7b386189a
#
_cell.length_a   1.000
_cell.length_b   1.000
_cell.length_c   1.000
_cell.angle_alpha   90.00
_cell.angle_beta   90.00
_cell.angle_gamma   90.00
#
_symmetry.space_group_name_H-M   'P 1'
#
loop_
_entity.id
_entity.type
_entity.pdbx_description
1 polymer ?
#
loop_
_entity_poly.entity_id
_entity_poly.type
_entity_poly.pdbx_seq_one_letter_code
_entity_poly.pdbx_strand_id
1 'polypeptide(L)'
;FSQSIAGRQFAALAGLIERMKAADEGMASKTEWWPAPELTDWIYSPLSGADAVNARTFDKNMRLSRSKTTAGVKSLLQSVQGQVRGARKAASDENWFKNVPCVVSDVFQALWRDKPVTALKAMLAVAEALPDRSLGSLDGQARRQAEVALLRHAIDILMNGARALDVSQAATVPVLDGIRTKVDKRSTAYDYETYEVDRAPRAQVRFASLADAAALRPGSYDAVLFADVDLDSYPLSHEEGPLATLTASLGREGVTLEPAALLRARFGHAMQASRGPVALARVTHDRQAHECYPAAVWTELRAHAEATGAVKPTRVGEGGIVADFDSAAGEGIECKRVACEAPQHLSEAAVPYLVLRRRDGENENAPLVPRLTSASQIEAYSTCPLCWFVSYRVKPQSIDAGFGNMEKGNFVHDVLEHLHARLPQEGMERVTPENLPRAQELLREVFDETLAEHAGKRGTEGPLVPLSAVEERQVAEILPQLEGVLAYESEALAPFAPRYLEFAFNELKVEYAGWPLGGRIDRVDVDAENRAVVIDYKHRTGVEEFKLADPTVRDEESGTAPIDDPRWLPPHTQTLIYAQAMRRALDLDTRAALYFSTKGGKPALRGAASAELLEEERGDGRIPGLKKGFPGEGGNMDFDALLDRVEAGIAERLRELEAGNVAAVDPTSAQAAHARCSYNHEGTFVRRDV
;
A
#
# COMPACT_ATOMS: atom_id res chain seq x y z
N PHE A 1 29.38 20.54 0.91
CA PHE A 1 29.12 19.09 0.97
C PHE A 1 27.61 18.82 1.06
N SER A 2 26.89 19.47 1.95
CA SER A 2 25.44 19.28 2.15
C SER A 2 24.58 19.42 0.89
N GLN A 3 25.04 20.17 -0.11
CA GLN A 3 24.33 20.33 -1.39
C GLN A 3 24.75 19.32 -2.47
N SER A 4 25.77 18.51 -2.24
CA SER A 4 26.17 17.44 -3.13
C SER A 4 25.23 16.24 -3.04
N ILE A 5 25.26 15.30 -4.01
CA ILE A 5 24.50 14.07 -3.95
C ILE A 5 24.91 13.27 -2.71
N ALA A 6 26.21 13.11 -2.50
CA ALA A 6 26.75 12.39 -1.34
C ALA A 6 26.31 13.01 -0.01
N GLY A 7 26.42 14.34 0.11
CA GLY A 7 26.10 15.06 1.33
C GLY A 7 24.62 14.98 1.70
N ARG A 8 23.72 15.15 0.73
CA ARG A 8 22.27 15.02 0.98
C ARG A 8 21.90 13.61 1.42
N GLN A 9 22.41 12.59 0.74
CA GLN A 9 22.12 11.20 1.09
C GLN A 9 22.70 10.82 2.46
N PHE A 10 23.92 11.28 2.74
CA PHE A 10 24.56 11.06 4.04
C PHE A 10 23.77 11.70 5.19
N ALA A 11 23.39 12.98 5.05
CA ALA A 11 22.63 13.69 6.06
C ALA A 11 21.23 13.07 6.27
N ALA A 12 20.53 12.74 5.19
CA ALA A 12 19.21 12.11 5.25
C ALA A 12 19.25 10.76 5.99
N LEU A 13 20.25 9.91 5.67
CA LEU A 13 20.42 8.62 6.35
C LEU A 13 20.84 8.80 7.82
N ALA A 14 21.72 9.75 8.13
CA ALA A 14 22.13 10.01 9.51
C ALA A 14 20.93 10.46 10.37
N GLY A 15 20.15 11.44 9.89
CA GLY A 15 18.95 11.89 10.58
C GLY A 15 17.87 10.82 10.74
N LEU A 16 17.69 9.96 9.73
CA LEU A 16 16.80 8.81 9.84
C LEU A 16 17.28 7.85 10.95
N ILE A 17 18.58 7.52 10.96
CA ILE A 17 19.17 6.59 11.93
C ILE A 17 19.03 7.14 13.36
N GLU A 18 19.17 8.44 13.56
CA GLU A 18 18.93 9.07 14.87
C GLU A 18 17.48 8.87 15.32
N ARG A 19 16.49 9.11 14.45
CA ARG A 19 15.08 8.86 14.76
C ARG A 19 14.81 7.38 15.05
N MET A 20 15.42 6.46 14.27
CA MET A 20 15.28 5.04 14.51
C MET A 20 15.88 4.59 15.85
N LYS A 21 17.06 5.11 16.21
CA LYS A 21 17.70 4.84 17.52
C LYS A 21 16.84 5.36 18.67
N ALA A 22 16.33 6.59 18.57
CA ALA A 22 15.44 7.18 19.57
C ALA A 22 14.15 6.34 19.75
N ALA A 23 13.61 5.81 18.67
CA ALA A 23 12.44 4.94 18.73
C ALA A 23 12.75 3.55 19.34
N ASP A 24 13.93 2.98 19.07
CA ASP A 24 14.37 1.71 19.67
C ASP A 24 14.64 1.86 21.18
N GLU A 25 15.06 3.04 21.62
CA GLU A 25 15.27 3.40 23.04
C GLU A 25 13.97 3.83 23.75
N GLY A 26 12.84 3.86 23.04
CA GLY A 26 11.54 4.26 23.58
C GLY A 26 11.38 5.78 23.82
N MET A 27 12.29 6.59 23.30
CA MET A 27 12.23 8.06 23.40
C MET A 27 11.35 8.71 22.34
N ALA A 28 11.01 7.99 21.28
CA ALA A 28 10.19 8.46 20.18
C ALA A 28 9.23 7.36 19.67
N SER A 29 8.17 7.76 18.98
CA SER A 29 7.26 6.81 18.34
C SER A 29 7.91 6.17 17.11
N LYS A 30 7.65 4.88 16.88
CA LYS A 30 8.10 4.19 15.66
C LYS A 30 7.47 4.74 14.38
N THR A 31 6.36 5.46 14.50
CA THR A 31 5.72 6.15 13.37
C THR A 31 6.49 7.38 12.91
N GLU A 32 7.39 7.92 13.70
CA GLU A 32 8.18 9.12 13.34
C GLU A 32 9.19 8.86 12.23
N TRP A 33 9.61 7.62 12.05
CA TRP A 33 10.54 7.27 10.99
C TRP A 33 9.94 6.35 9.92
N TRP A 34 8.81 5.74 10.18
CA TRP A 34 8.16 4.86 9.19
C TRP A 34 7.03 5.59 8.42
N PRO A 35 6.87 5.40 7.11
CA PRO A 35 7.78 4.72 6.17
C PRO A 35 9.02 5.59 5.96
N ALA A 36 10.18 5.01 5.71
CA ALA A 36 11.44 5.73 5.58
C ALA A 36 11.75 6.07 4.11
N PRO A 37 11.23 7.16 3.53
CA PRO A 37 11.51 7.55 2.15
C PRO A 37 13.01 7.77 1.91
N GLU A 38 13.75 8.17 2.93
CA GLU A 38 15.21 8.36 2.88
C GLU A 38 15.93 7.07 2.47
N LEU A 39 15.43 5.90 2.85
CA LEU A 39 16.00 4.62 2.43
C LEU A 39 15.70 4.32 0.96
N THR A 40 14.51 4.64 0.50
CA THR A 40 14.13 4.50 -0.92
C THR A 40 14.97 5.43 -1.78
N ASP A 41 15.12 6.70 -1.36
CA ASP A 41 15.96 7.69 -2.04
C ASP A 41 17.42 7.29 -2.05
N TRP A 42 17.90 6.72 -0.95
CA TRP A 42 19.26 6.19 -0.86
C TRP A 42 19.49 5.06 -1.86
N ILE A 43 18.59 4.08 -1.94
CA ILE A 43 18.73 2.96 -2.89
C ILE A 43 18.63 3.48 -4.33
N TYR A 44 17.79 4.47 -4.58
CA TYR A 44 17.66 5.12 -5.88
C TYR A 44 18.91 5.95 -6.27
N SER A 45 19.66 6.42 -5.28
CA SER A 45 20.86 7.22 -5.51
C SER A 45 21.93 6.42 -6.27
N PRO A 46 22.58 7.01 -7.29
CA PRO A 46 23.70 6.36 -7.98
C PRO A 46 24.82 5.91 -7.03
N LEU A 47 25.02 6.61 -5.91
CA LEU A 47 26.06 6.33 -4.92
C LEU A 47 25.77 5.10 -4.04
N SER A 48 24.59 4.54 -4.12
CA SER A 48 24.25 3.27 -3.47
C SER A 48 24.79 2.06 -4.24
N GLY A 49 24.99 2.25 -5.53
CA GLY A 49 25.32 1.20 -6.46
C GLY A 49 24.17 0.26 -6.79
N ALA A 50 22.92 0.60 -6.44
CA ALA A 50 21.71 -0.09 -6.87
C ALA A 50 21.03 0.67 -8.02
N ASP A 51 19.80 0.32 -8.35
CA ASP A 51 19.05 0.94 -9.44
C ASP A 51 17.60 1.25 -9.02
N ALA A 52 16.85 1.91 -9.91
CA ALA A 52 15.47 2.30 -9.67
C ALA A 52 14.52 1.11 -9.44
N VAL A 53 14.79 -0.05 -10.04
CA VAL A 53 13.96 -1.26 -9.87
C VAL A 53 14.12 -1.78 -8.45
N ASN A 54 15.36 -1.81 -7.96
CA ASN A 54 15.69 -2.23 -6.60
C ASN A 54 15.08 -1.26 -5.57
N ALA A 55 15.12 0.04 -5.82
CA ALA A 55 14.50 1.05 -4.95
C ALA A 55 12.98 0.86 -4.85
N ARG A 56 12.29 0.69 -5.97
CA ARG A 56 10.84 0.43 -6.00
C ARG A 56 10.47 -0.88 -5.30
N THR A 57 11.24 -1.93 -5.52
CA THR A 57 11.02 -3.22 -4.89
C THR A 57 11.20 -3.13 -3.37
N PHE A 58 12.22 -2.40 -2.92
CA PHE A 58 12.45 -2.14 -1.51
C PHE A 58 11.28 -1.38 -0.88
N ASP A 59 10.87 -0.27 -1.49
CA ASP A 59 9.76 0.57 -1.01
C ASP A 59 8.47 -0.25 -0.90
N LYS A 60 8.15 -1.00 -1.96
CA LYS A 60 6.99 -1.90 -1.96
C LYS A 60 7.07 -2.91 -0.79
N ASN A 61 8.19 -3.58 -0.64
CA ASN A 61 8.34 -4.60 0.41
C ASN A 61 8.27 -3.99 1.81
N MET A 62 8.88 -2.83 2.01
CA MET A 62 8.87 -2.13 3.30
C MET A 62 7.45 -1.70 3.69
N ARG A 63 6.69 -1.15 2.74
CA ARG A 63 5.32 -0.68 2.97
C ARG A 63 4.33 -1.83 3.14
N LEU A 64 4.42 -2.86 2.30
CA LEU A 64 3.53 -4.03 2.38
C LEU A 64 3.75 -4.86 3.63
N SER A 65 4.99 -4.99 4.11
CA SER A 65 5.29 -5.71 5.35
C SER A 65 5.10 -4.86 6.60
N ARG A 66 4.82 -3.56 6.47
CA ARG A 66 4.80 -2.59 7.58
C ARG A 66 6.00 -2.75 8.52
N SER A 67 7.18 -3.02 7.94
CA SER A 67 8.39 -3.30 8.72
C SER A 67 8.83 -2.07 9.50
N LYS A 68 8.52 -2.06 10.79
CA LYS A 68 8.82 -0.96 11.72
C LYS A 68 9.96 -1.28 12.69
N THR A 69 10.65 -2.39 12.48
CA THR A 69 11.77 -2.76 13.33
C THR A 69 13.10 -2.52 12.64
N THR A 70 14.07 -2.06 13.38
CA THR A 70 15.45 -1.89 12.89
C THR A 70 16.02 -3.16 12.29
N ALA A 71 15.72 -4.32 12.90
CA ALA A 71 16.15 -5.63 12.38
C ALA A 71 15.52 -5.93 11.02
N GLY A 72 14.22 -5.64 10.85
CA GLY A 72 13.50 -5.78 9.59
C GLY A 72 14.10 -4.92 8.48
N VAL A 73 14.32 -3.64 8.76
CA VAL A 73 14.98 -2.70 7.82
C VAL A 73 16.36 -3.20 7.42
N LYS A 74 17.22 -3.56 8.38
CA LYS A 74 18.57 -4.09 8.10
C LYS A 74 18.52 -5.32 7.20
N SER A 75 17.58 -6.23 7.45
CA SER A 75 17.42 -7.43 6.65
C SER A 75 16.95 -7.12 5.23
N LEU A 76 16.02 -6.17 5.03
CA LEU A 76 15.58 -5.73 3.70
C LEU A 76 16.74 -5.10 2.91
N LEU A 77 17.53 -4.22 3.54
CA LEU A 77 18.70 -3.61 2.90
C LEU A 77 19.76 -4.66 2.52
N GLN A 78 20.00 -5.65 3.37
CA GLN A 78 20.90 -6.76 3.08
C GLN A 78 20.40 -7.63 1.92
N SER A 79 19.09 -7.88 1.86
CA SER A 79 18.46 -8.62 0.76
C SER A 79 18.66 -7.90 -0.58
N VAL A 80 18.38 -6.59 -0.63
CA VAL A 80 18.60 -5.78 -1.83
C VAL A 80 20.07 -5.83 -2.27
N GLN A 81 20.99 -5.59 -1.33
CA GLN A 81 22.42 -5.63 -1.64
C GLN A 81 22.88 -7.00 -2.14
N GLY A 82 22.37 -8.08 -1.55
CA GLY A 82 22.65 -9.46 -1.94
C GLY A 82 22.14 -9.77 -3.36
N GLN A 83 20.90 -9.35 -3.67
CA GLN A 83 20.31 -9.53 -5.00
C GLN A 83 21.12 -8.79 -6.09
N VAL A 84 21.47 -7.52 -5.83
CA VAL A 84 22.27 -6.72 -6.78
C VAL A 84 23.64 -7.36 -7.00
N ARG A 85 24.34 -7.77 -5.94
CA ARG A 85 25.64 -8.43 -6.03
C ARG A 85 25.55 -9.77 -6.78
N GLY A 86 24.49 -10.54 -6.54
CA GLY A 86 24.22 -11.80 -7.25
C GLY A 86 24.00 -11.59 -8.74
N ALA A 87 23.15 -10.63 -9.10
CA ALA A 87 22.88 -10.28 -10.49
C ALA A 87 24.15 -9.83 -11.23
N ARG A 88 25.01 -9.03 -10.58
CA ARG A 88 26.27 -8.57 -11.17
C ARG A 88 27.28 -9.70 -11.36
N LYS A 89 27.33 -10.63 -10.42
CA LYS A 89 28.20 -11.81 -10.56
C LYS A 89 27.84 -12.68 -11.76
N ALA A 90 26.54 -12.73 -12.07
CA ALA A 90 25.99 -13.47 -13.22
C ALA A 90 26.07 -12.68 -14.55
N ALA A 91 26.34 -11.37 -14.52
CA ALA A 91 26.37 -10.52 -15.69
C ALA A 91 27.61 -10.77 -16.57
N SER A 92 27.46 -10.54 -17.89
CA SER A 92 28.57 -10.59 -18.84
C SER A 92 29.64 -9.51 -18.56
N ASP A 93 30.87 -9.72 -19.02
CA ASP A 93 31.99 -8.78 -18.83
C ASP A 93 31.78 -7.44 -19.55
N GLU A 94 30.92 -7.41 -20.55
CA GLU A 94 30.55 -6.20 -21.30
C GLU A 94 29.59 -5.29 -20.52
N ASN A 95 29.00 -5.80 -19.45
CA ASN A 95 28.07 -5.01 -18.63
C ASN A 95 28.85 -4.08 -17.70
N TRP A 96 28.75 -2.78 -17.95
CA TRP A 96 29.44 -1.75 -17.18
C TRP A 96 29.10 -1.75 -15.67
N PHE A 97 27.94 -2.24 -15.31
CA PHE A 97 27.52 -2.38 -13.90
C PHE A 97 28.28 -3.46 -13.13
N LYS A 98 28.94 -4.39 -13.82
CA LYS A 98 29.56 -5.55 -13.19
C LYS A 98 30.56 -5.16 -12.10
N ASN A 99 31.34 -4.12 -12.35
CA ASN A 99 32.43 -3.67 -11.47
C ASN A 99 32.03 -2.56 -10.49
N VAL A 100 30.80 -2.07 -10.53
CA VAL A 100 30.34 -1.04 -9.60
C VAL A 100 29.95 -1.70 -8.26
N PRO A 101 30.55 -1.31 -7.12
CA PRO A 101 30.17 -1.89 -5.83
C PRO A 101 28.71 -1.53 -5.48
N CYS A 102 27.99 -2.45 -4.83
CA CYS A 102 26.69 -2.15 -4.22
C CYS A 102 26.87 -2.06 -2.71
N VAL A 103 26.58 -0.88 -2.14
CA VAL A 103 26.88 -0.53 -0.75
C VAL A 103 25.63 -0.12 0.04
N VAL A 104 24.44 -0.50 -0.46
CA VAL A 104 23.13 -0.15 0.13
C VAL A 104 23.11 -0.39 1.64
N SER A 105 23.41 -1.62 2.06
CA SER A 105 23.41 -2.01 3.47
C SER A 105 24.69 -1.57 4.20
N ASP A 106 25.84 -1.56 3.50
CA ASP A 106 27.13 -1.26 4.12
C ASP A 106 27.16 0.17 4.67
N VAL A 107 26.66 1.15 3.91
CA VAL A 107 26.58 2.55 4.34
C VAL A 107 25.64 2.71 5.53
N PHE A 108 24.45 2.14 5.47
CA PHE A 108 23.48 2.18 6.58
C PHE A 108 24.07 1.57 7.86
N GLN A 109 24.70 0.39 7.76
CA GLN A 109 25.30 -0.27 8.92
C GLN A 109 26.51 0.50 9.49
N ALA A 110 27.28 1.15 8.62
CA ALA A 110 28.39 1.98 9.07
C ALA A 110 27.90 3.18 9.89
N LEU A 111 26.88 3.87 9.39
CA LEU A 111 26.24 4.98 10.11
C LEU A 111 25.57 4.53 11.40
N TRP A 112 24.89 3.39 11.38
CA TRP A 112 24.27 2.80 12.57
C TRP A 112 25.27 2.56 13.70
N ARG A 113 26.52 2.20 13.34
CA ARG A 113 27.63 1.94 14.27
C ARG A 113 28.49 3.19 14.56
N ASP A 114 28.02 4.37 14.22
CA ASP A 114 28.71 5.64 14.39
C ASP A 114 30.09 5.68 13.70
N LYS A 115 30.17 5.08 12.49
CA LYS A 115 31.39 5.02 11.65
C LYS A 115 31.22 5.82 10.35
N PRO A 116 31.08 7.16 10.41
CA PRO A 116 30.78 7.99 9.24
C PRO A 116 31.86 7.92 8.17
N VAL A 117 33.13 7.83 8.54
CA VAL A 117 34.24 7.68 7.58
C VAL A 117 34.13 6.38 6.79
N THR A 118 33.69 5.29 7.41
CA THR A 118 33.47 4.01 6.71
C THR A 118 32.33 4.15 5.70
N ALA A 119 31.25 4.82 6.07
CA ALA A 119 30.13 5.11 5.19
C ALA A 119 30.56 5.94 3.97
N LEU A 120 31.29 7.03 4.19
CA LEU A 120 31.78 7.90 3.11
C LEU A 120 32.78 7.16 2.18
N LYS A 121 33.64 6.30 2.73
CA LYS A 121 34.56 5.47 1.93
C LYS A 121 33.80 4.48 1.04
N ALA A 122 32.71 3.91 1.54
CA ALA A 122 31.87 3.02 0.73
C ALA A 122 31.20 3.79 -0.42
N MET A 123 30.67 4.99 -0.16
CA MET A 123 30.09 5.86 -1.19
C MET A 123 31.17 6.31 -2.20
N LEU A 124 32.38 6.63 -1.74
CA LEU A 124 33.52 6.98 -2.61
C LEU A 124 33.88 5.86 -3.57
N ALA A 125 33.95 4.62 -3.10
CA ALA A 125 34.24 3.47 -3.94
C ALA A 125 33.21 3.29 -5.08
N VAL A 126 31.94 3.59 -4.82
CA VAL A 126 30.91 3.62 -5.87
C VAL A 126 31.14 4.77 -6.83
N ALA A 127 31.35 6.00 -6.31
CA ALA A 127 31.55 7.18 -7.14
C ALA A 127 32.76 7.05 -8.10
N GLU A 128 33.83 6.38 -7.64
CA GLU A 128 35.03 6.10 -8.46
C GLU A 128 34.78 5.05 -9.53
N ALA A 129 33.90 4.08 -9.27
CA ALA A 129 33.57 2.99 -10.20
C ALA A 129 32.47 3.34 -11.20
N LEU A 130 31.67 4.39 -10.95
CA LEU A 130 30.59 4.80 -11.84
C LEU A 130 31.13 5.37 -13.15
N PRO A 131 30.52 5.04 -14.31
CA PRO A 131 30.83 5.70 -15.56
C PRO A 131 30.34 7.15 -15.58
N ASP A 132 30.96 7.99 -16.38
CA ASP A 132 30.69 9.42 -16.47
C ASP A 132 29.22 9.79 -16.75
N ARG A 133 28.49 8.89 -17.42
CA ARG A 133 27.07 9.08 -17.75
C ARG A 133 26.09 8.83 -16.59
N SER A 134 26.54 8.21 -15.51
CA SER A 134 25.64 7.70 -14.45
C SER A 134 25.11 8.76 -13.50
N LEU A 135 25.71 9.94 -13.43
CA LEU A 135 25.28 11.03 -12.54
C LEU A 135 24.36 12.04 -13.23
N GLY A 136 23.82 11.67 -14.37
CA GLY A 136 22.78 12.42 -15.10
C GLY A 136 23.29 13.69 -15.79
N SER A 137 22.76 14.00 -16.96
CA SER A 137 23.05 15.16 -17.79
C SER A 137 24.42 15.21 -18.51
N LEU A 138 24.56 16.22 -19.34
CA LEU A 138 25.69 16.50 -20.23
C LEU A 138 27.05 16.68 -19.52
N ASP A 139 27.04 16.89 -18.18
CA ASP A 139 28.23 17.14 -17.34
C ASP A 139 28.60 15.96 -16.42
N GLY A 140 28.22 14.73 -16.78
CA GLY A 140 28.39 13.56 -15.92
C GLY A 140 29.82 13.36 -15.40
N GLN A 141 30.84 13.63 -16.22
CA GLN A 141 32.24 13.52 -15.83
C GLN A 141 32.62 14.57 -14.77
N ALA A 142 32.28 15.83 -15.00
CA ALA A 142 32.59 16.92 -14.07
C ALA A 142 31.87 16.72 -12.72
N ARG A 143 30.62 16.29 -12.75
CA ARG A 143 29.86 15.95 -11.54
C ARG A 143 30.49 14.79 -10.78
N ARG A 144 30.85 13.73 -11.44
CA ARG A 144 31.52 12.58 -10.80
C ARG A 144 32.83 12.99 -10.15
N GLN A 145 33.65 13.76 -10.85
CA GLN A 145 34.92 14.26 -10.31
C GLN A 145 34.69 15.18 -9.09
N ALA A 146 33.67 16.03 -9.13
CA ALA A 146 33.28 16.88 -8.01
C ALA A 146 32.81 16.06 -6.81
N GLU A 147 31.94 15.06 -7.00
CA GLU A 147 31.49 14.17 -5.92
C GLU A 147 32.66 13.39 -5.30
N VAL A 148 33.56 12.84 -6.13
CA VAL A 148 34.77 12.15 -5.67
C VAL A 148 35.68 13.08 -4.85
N ALA A 149 35.91 14.30 -5.34
CA ALA A 149 36.71 15.28 -4.63
C ALA A 149 36.08 15.69 -3.28
N LEU A 150 34.76 15.91 -3.28
CA LEU A 150 34.01 16.25 -2.05
C LEU A 150 34.05 15.12 -1.03
N LEU A 151 33.84 13.87 -1.47
CA LEU A 151 33.88 12.71 -0.58
C LEU A 151 35.28 12.52 0.02
N ARG A 152 36.33 12.64 -0.79
CA ARG A 152 37.72 12.58 -0.29
C ARG A 152 38.00 13.67 0.73
N HIS A 153 37.58 14.90 0.44
CA HIS A 153 37.77 16.02 1.34
C HIS A 153 37.00 15.87 2.65
N ALA A 154 35.75 15.40 2.58
CA ALA A 154 34.95 15.09 3.77
C ALA A 154 35.59 14.01 4.65
N ILE A 155 36.10 12.95 4.04
CA ILE A 155 36.82 11.87 4.73
C ILE A 155 38.06 12.44 5.45
N ASP A 156 38.86 13.27 4.76
CA ASP A 156 40.09 13.88 5.34
C ASP A 156 39.76 14.79 6.50
N ILE A 157 38.71 15.61 6.39
CA ILE A 157 38.27 16.47 7.49
C ILE A 157 37.85 15.66 8.72
N LEU A 158 36.98 14.63 8.52
CA LEU A 158 36.52 13.81 9.63
C LEU A 158 37.68 13.04 10.29
N MET A 159 38.60 12.51 9.50
CA MET A 159 39.75 11.80 10.06
C MET A 159 40.74 12.70 10.79
N ASN A 160 41.06 13.84 10.19
CA ASN A 160 42.06 14.76 10.76
C ASN A 160 41.45 15.58 11.90
N GLY A 161 40.18 15.99 11.77
CA GLY A 161 39.44 16.71 12.81
C GLY A 161 39.27 15.87 14.08
N ALA A 162 38.82 14.62 13.93
CA ALA A 162 38.69 13.70 15.04
C ALA A 162 40.01 13.46 15.78
N ARG A 163 41.11 13.31 15.02
CA ARG A 163 42.45 13.15 15.60
C ARG A 163 42.97 14.44 16.29
N ALA A 164 42.75 15.58 15.65
CA ALA A 164 43.23 16.84 16.17
C ALA A 164 42.49 17.29 17.44
N LEU A 165 41.21 16.97 17.57
CA LEU A 165 40.35 17.32 18.67
C LEU A 165 40.24 16.25 19.77
N ASP A 166 40.83 15.08 19.51
CA ASP A 166 40.72 13.87 20.36
C ASP A 166 39.26 13.50 20.66
N VAL A 167 38.41 13.53 19.60
CA VAL A 167 37.00 13.20 19.68
C VAL A 167 36.65 12.05 18.71
N SER A 168 35.48 11.49 18.86
CA SER A 168 34.99 10.47 17.90
C SER A 168 34.74 11.07 16.52
N GLN A 169 34.87 10.26 15.48
CA GLN A 169 34.54 10.69 14.10
C GLN A 169 33.09 11.18 13.99
N ALA A 170 32.17 10.56 14.73
CA ALA A 170 30.78 10.98 14.74
C ALA A 170 30.59 12.41 15.29
N ALA A 171 31.34 12.78 16.30
CA ALA A 171 31.30 14.15 16.88
C ALA A 171 31.77 15.23 15.89
N THR A 172 32.53 14.87 14.85
CA THR A 172 33.00 15.81 13.81
C THR A 172 32.08 15.94 12.62
N VAL A 173 31.00 15.14 12.52
CA VAL A 173 30.04 15.17 11.40
C VAL A 173 29.43 16.57 11.16
N PRO A 174 29.04 17.36 12.18
CA PRO A 174 28.48 18.68 11.95
C PRO A 174 29.42 19.64 11.21
N VAL A 175 30.73 19.40 11.25
CA VAL A 175 31.72 20.21 10.49
C VAL A 175 31.54 20.07 9.00
N LEU A 176 30.94 18.97 8.51
CA LEU A 176 30.71 18.72 7.08
C LEU A 176 29.77 19.78 6.47
N ASP A 177 28.86 20.35 7.22
CA ASP A 177 27.98 21.42 6.75
C ASP A 177 28.72 22.70 6.38
N GLY A 178 29.87 22.93 6.99
CA GLY A 178 30.77 24.04 6.68
C GLY A 178 31.65 23.82 5.45
N ILE A 179 31.72 22.60 4.90
CA ILE A 179 32.53 22.33 3.73
C ILE A 179 31.91 22.97 2.48
N ARG A 180 32.45 24.15 2.14
CA ARG A 180 32.19 24.81 0.86
C ARG A 180 33.38 24.53 -0.05
N THR A 181 33.26 23.58 -0.96
CA THR A 181 34.19 23.52 -2.08
C THR A 181 33.95 24.73 -2.95
N LYS A 182 34.94 25.51 -3.22
CA LYS A 182 34.97 26.35 -4.41
C LYS A 182 35.00 25.35 -5.58
N VAL A 183 33.84 24.94 -6.06
CA VAL A 183 33.74 24.38 -7.42
C VAL A 183 34.31 25.47 -8.31
N ASP A 184 35.42 25.18 -8.96
CA ASP A 184 35.99 26.15 -9.90
C ASP A 184 34.89 26.42 -10.95
N LYS A 185 34.28 27.61 -10.87
CA LYS A 185 33.22 28.01 -11.80
C LYS A 185 33.71 27.96 -13.26
N ARG A 186 35.03 27.86 -13.48
CA ARG A 186 35.63 27.67 -14.79
C ARG A 186 35.51 26.25 -15.32
N SER A 187 35.40 25.24 -14.45
CA SER A 187 35.20 23.85 -14.90
C SER A 187 33.72 23.50 -15.15
N THR A 188 32.79 24.36 -14.70
CA THR A 188 31.34 24.25 -14.98
C THR A 188 30.87 25.31 -15.97
N ALA A 189 31.74 26.24 -16.39
CA ALA A 189 31.47 27.05 -17.55
C ALA A 189 31.57 26.13 -18.77
N TYR A 190 30.44 25.59 -19.18
CA TYR A 190 30.28 25.13 -20.55
C TYR A 190 30.80 26.26 -21.43
N ASP A 191 31.77 25.97 -22.26
CA ASP A 191 32.18 26.81 -23.33
C ASP A 191 31.03 26.83 -24.35
N TYR A 192 30.06 27.69 -24.13
CA TYR A 192 28.90 27.87 -25.02
C TYR A 192 29.31 28.33 -26.41
N GLU A 193 30.56 28.77 -26.59
CA GLU A 193 31.11 29.19 -27.86
C GLU A 193 31.39 28.04 -28.83
N THR A 194 31.51 26.80 -28.37
CA THR A 194 31.73 25.64 -29.23
C THR A 194 30.48 24.86 -29.65
N TYR A 195 29.29 25.28 -29.20
CA TYR A 195 28.01 24.68 -29.61
C TYR A 195 27.12 25.67 -30.37
N GLU A 196 27.68 26.47 -31.21
CA GLU A 196 26.92 27.13 -32.31
C GLU A 196 26.59 26.10 -33.39
N VAL A 197 25.62 25.26 -33.15
CA VAL A 197 24.93 24.52 -34.20
C VAL A 197 23.45 24.70 -33.98
N ASP A 198 22.87 25.57 -34.80
CA ASP A 198 21.45 25.65 -35.25
C ASP A 198 20.39 25.02 -34.32
N ARG A 199 20.36 25.41 -33.07
CA ARG A 199 19.23 25.11 -32.21
C ARG A 199 18.68 26.41 -31.63
N ALA A 200 17.42 26.68 -31.95
CA ALA A 200 16.67 27.73 -31.28
C ALA A 200 16.93 27.68 -29.76
N PRO A 201 17.11 28.82 -29.08
CA PRO A 201 17.39 28.83 -27.64
C PRO A 201 16.29 28.05 -26.92
N ARG A 202 16.67 26.92 -26.33
CA ARG A 202 15.73 26.16 -25.54
C ARG A 202 15.37 27.00 -24.33
N ALA A 203 14.08 27.06 -24.02
CA ALA A 203 13.59 27.69 -22.81
C ALA A 203 14.33 27.08 -21.60
N GLN A 204 15.04 27.90 -20.83
CA GLN A 204 15.75 27.46 -19.64
C GLN A 204 14.92 27.82 -18.42
N VAL A 205 14.60 26.82 -17.61
CA VAL A 205 13.99 27.01 -16.29
C VAL A 205 15.09 26.95 -15.23
N ARG A 206 15.22 28.00 -14.43
CA ARG A 206 16.15 28.07 -13.31
C ARG A 206 15.37 28.07 -12.00
N PHE A 207 15.69 27.15 -11.11
CA PHE A 207 15.22 27.18 -9.73
C PHE A 207 16.22 27.94 -8.87
N ALA A 208 15.74 28.83 -8.03
CA ALA A 208 16.57 29.66 -7.17
C ALA A 208 15.88 29.87 -5.81
N SER A 209 16.66 30.05 -4.74
CA SER A 209 16.12 30.57 -3.48
C SER A 209 15.70 32.03 -3.66
N LEU A 210 14.84 32.55 -2.77
CA LEU A 210 14.46 33.96 -2.81
C LEU A 210 15.69 34.90 -2.70
N ALA A 211 16.69 34.53 -1.90
CA ALA A 211 17.91 35.29 -1.74
C ALA A 211 18.75 35.34 -3.02
N ASP A 212 18.88 34.18 -3.69
CA ASP A 212 19.59 34.08 -4.99
C ASP A 212 18.81 34.80 -6.10
N ALA A 213 17.48 34.68 -6.11
CA ALA A 213 16.63 35.37 -7.05
C ALA A 213 16.71 36.90 -6.91
N ALA A 214 16.78 37.39 -5.69
CA ALA A 214 16.95 38.81 -5.41
C ALA A 214 18.31 39.38 -5.86
N ALA A 215 19.33 38.52 -6.04
CA ALA A 215 20.65 38.91 -6.52
C ALA A 215 20.75 38.89 -8.08
N LEU A 216 19.71 38.46 -8.78
CA LEU A 216 19.68 38.42 -10.24
C LEU A 216 19.62 39.85 -10.85
N ARG A 217 20.18 39.99 -12.04
CA ARG A 217 20.09 41.26 -12.77
C ARG A 217 18.63 41.52 -13.22
N PRO A 218 18.14 42.77 -13.07
CA PRO A 218 16.84 43.13 -13.61
C PRO A 218 16.69 42.75 -15.09
N GLY A 219 15.53 42.19 -15.45
CA GLY A 219 15.21 41.82 -16.82
C GLY A 219 16.01 40.63 -17.38
N SER A 220 16.62 39.81 -16.53
CA SER A 220 17.43 38.66 -16.99
C SER A 220 16.61 37.45 -17.41
N TYR A 221 15.32 37.43 -17.10
CA TYR A 221 14.42 36.30 -17.40
C TYR A 221 13.14 36.83 -18.12
N ASP A 222 12.52 35.96 -18.92
CA ASP A 222 11.28 36.29 -19.59
C ASP A 222 10.08 36.30 -18.65
N ALA A 223 10.10 35.44 -17.63
CA ALA A 223 9.09 35.33 -16.58
C ALA A 223 9.69 34.88 -15.28
N VAL A 224 9.05 35.23 -14.16
CA VAL A 224 9.39 34.74 -12.82
C VAL A 224 8.16 34.17 -12.16
N LEU A 225 8.27 32.94 -11.63
CA LEU A 225 7.25 32.29 -10.82
C LEU A 225 7.76 32.14 -9.38
N PHE A 226 7.01 32.64 -8.43
CA PHE A 226 7.19 32.37 -7.00
C PHE A 226 6.28 31.21 -6.64
N ALA A 227 6.86 30.09 -6.24
CA ALA A 227 6.13 28.90 -5.80
C ALA A 227 5.93 28.94 -4.27
N ASP A 228 4.87 28.26 -3.83
CA ASP A 228 4.56 28.00 -2.42
C ASP A 228 4.65 29.28 -1.54
N VAL A 229 3.95 30.37 -1.97
CA VAL A 229 3.98 31.65 -1.24
C VAL A 229 3.09 31.57 0.01
N ASP A 230 3.47 30.70 0.92
CA ASP A 230 2.84 30.47 2.23
C ASP A 230 3.75 30.90 3.39
N LEU A 231 3.18 30.88 4.60
CA LEU A 231 3.86 31.35 5.81
C LEU A 231 5.07 30.48 6.19
N ASP A 232 4.99 29.17 5.92
CA ASP A 232 6.06 28.23 6.28
C ASP A 232 7.25 28.36 5.32
N SER A 233 7.00 28.59 4.03
CA SER A 233 8.04 28.79 3.02
C SER A 233 8.67 30.20 3.09
N TYR A 234 7.92 31.20 3.54
CA TYR A 234 8.37 32.60 3.65
C TYR A 234 8.06 33.16 5.04
N PRO A 235 8.67 32.62 6.11
CA PRO A 235 8.39 33.02 7.47
C PRO A 235 8.91 34.46 7.76
N LEU A 236 8.22 35.13 8.68
CA LEU A 236 8.68 36.42 9.25
C LEU A 236 9.59 36.27 10.47
N SER A 237 10.07 35.03 10.72
CA SER A 237 10.93 34.77 11.85
C SER A 237 12.31 35.39 11.65
N HIS A 238 12.83 35.94 12.70
CA HIS A 238 14.19 36.43 12.77
C HIS A 238 15.04 35.36 13.45
N GLU A 239 15.88 34.67 12.72
CA GLU A 239 16.95 33.91 13.32
C GLU A 239 18.01 34.91 13.72
N GLU A 240 18.21 35.10 15.01
CA GLU A 240 19.37 35.84 15.56
C GLU A 240 20.63 35.04 15.25
N GLY A 241 21.16 35.24 14.05
CA GLY A 241 22.41 34.61 13.64
C GLY A 241 23.60 35.22 14.46
N PRO A 242 24.75 34.53 14.45
CA PRO A 242 25.95 34.98 15.15
C PRO A 242 26.36 36.43 14.82
N LEU A 243 26.02 36.90 13.63
CA LEU A 243 26.29 38.28 13.20
C LEU A 243 25.40 39.30 13.91
N ALA A 244 24.12 38.97 14.16
CA ALA A 244 23.20 39.82 14.90
C ALA A 244 23.66 39.97 16.37
N THR A 245 24.06 38.87 17.00
CA THR A 245 24.61 38.84 18.36
C THR A 245 25.92 39.67 18.44
N LEU A 246 26.78 39.56 17.44
CA LEU A 246 28.01 40.30 17.35
C LEU A 246 27.75 41.82 17.18
N THR A 247 26.84 42.22 16.29
CA THR A 247 26.50 43.63 16.04
C THR A 247 25.82 44.25 17.26
N ALA A 248 24.95 43.50 17.95
CA ALA A 248 24.37 43.94 19.21
C ALA A 248 25.43 44.14 20.31
N SER A 249 26.38 43.20 20.43
CA SER A 249 27.50 43.32 21.39
C SER A 249 28.45 44.48 21.11
N LEU A 250 28.48 44.94 19.85
CA LEU A 250 29.26 46.14 19.44
C LEU A 250 28.46 47.45 19.54
N GLY A 251 27.29 47.43 20.15
CA GLY A 251 26.43 48.61 20.29
C GLY A 251 25.88 49.17 18.96
N ARG A 252 25.85 48.34 17.91
CA ARG A 252 25.31 48.69 16.60
C ARG A 252 23.94 48.05 16.38
N GLU A 253 23.01 48.35 17.26
CA GLU A 253 21.61 47.99 17.08
C GLU A 253 21.04 48.70 15.86
N GLY A 254 20.29 47.95 15.00
CA GLY A 254 19.60 48.51 13.85
C GLY A 254 20.30 48.35 12.49
N VAL A 255 21.40 47.60 12.40
CA VAL A 255 22.06 47.31 11.11
C VAL A 255 21.34 46.19 10.34
N THR A 256 20.50 45.41 10.99
CA THR A 256 19.68 44.36 10.36
C THR A 256 18.32 44.91 10.00
N LEU A 257 17.92 44.77 8.72
CA LEU A 257 16.57 45.10 8.29
C LEU A 257 15.57 44.25 9.07
N GLU A 258 14.48 44.88 9.48
CA GLU A 258 13.34 44.16 10.05
C GLU A 258 12.88 43.04 9.10
N PRO A 259 12.51 41.84 9.59
CA PRO A 259 12.22 40.67 8.77
C PRO A 259 11.23 40.95 7.64
N ALA A 260 10.15 41.68 7.92
CA ALA A 260 9.17 42.04 6.90
C ALA A 260 9.74 42.97 5.83
N ALA A 261 10.59 43.93 6.22
CA ALA A 261 11.26 44.83 5.28
C ALA A 261 12.26 44.07 4.40
N LEU A 262 13.00 43.12 4.97
CA LEU A 262 13.92 42.27 4.23
C LEU A 262 13.19 41.37 3.25
N LEU A 263 12.07 40.76 3.65
CA LEU A 263 11.25 39.92 2.80
C LEU A 263 10.71 40.73 1.62
N ARG A 264 10.13 41.92 1.85
CA ARG A 264 9.63 42.81 0.82
C ARG A 264 10.73 43.25 -0.16
N ALA A 265 11.91 43.58 0.34
CA ALA A 265 13.04 43.97 -0.49
C ALA A 265 13.49 42.82 -1.40
N ARG A 266 13.60 41.60 -0.86
CA ARG A 266 13.97 40.40 -1.65
C ARG A 266 12.95 40.06 -2.71
N PHE A 267 11.65 40.08 -2.38
CA PHE A 267 10.59 39.91 -3.37
C PHE A 267 10.63 40.96 -4.45
N GLY A 268 10.76 42.25 -4.10
CA GLY A 268 10.85 43.35 -5.04
C GLY A 268 12.03 43.22 -6.02
N HIS A 269 13.20 42.83 -5.50
CA HIS A 269 14.38 42.61 -6.37
C HIS A 269 14.20 41.35 -7.25
N ALA A 270 13.68 40.27 -6.70
CA ALA A 270 13.44 39.05 -7.47
C ALA A 270 12.38 39.24 -8.57
N MET A 271 11.34 40.04 -8.30
CA MET A 271 10.34 40.43 -9.35
C MET A 271 10.96 41.22 -10.47
N GLN A 272 11.92 42.10 -10.19
CA GLN A 272 12.64 42.89 -11.20
C GLN A 272 13.51 42.02 -12.13
N ALA A 273 13.83 40.80 -11.76
CA ALA A 273 14.54 39.87 -12.65
C ALA A 273 13.70 39.49 -13.90
N SER A 274 12.38 39.63 -13.82
CA SER A 274 11.48 39.40 -14.95
C SER A 274 11.43 40.64 -15.86
N ARG A 275 11.49 40.41 -17.15
CA ARG A 275 11.13 41.41 -18.17
C ARG A 275 9.69 41.24 -18.70
N GLY A 276 9.00 40.22 -18.27
CA GLY A 276 7.64 39.86 -18.65
C GLY A 276 6.76 39.57 -17.41
N PRO A 277 5.90 38.58 -17.48
CA PRO A 277 4.97 38.31 -16.39
C PRO A 277 5.68 37.80 -15.12
N VAL A 278 5.07 38.17 -14.00
CA VAL A 278 5.41 37.61 -12.68
C VAL A 278 4.18 36.90 -12.16
N ALA A 279 4.34 35.65 -11.81
CA ALA A 279 3.28 34.82 -11.22
C ALA A 279 3.64 34.44 -9.79
N LEU A 280 2.62 34.38 -8.94
CA LEU A 280 2.73 33.89 -7.57
C LEU A 280 1.76 32.71 -7.43
N ALA A 281 2.27 31.58 -6.97
CA ALA A 281 1.46 30.41 -6.69
C ALA A 281 1.51 30.09 -5.20
N ARG A 282 0.38 29.69 -4.65
CA ARG A 282 0.22 29.30 -3.26
C ARG A 282 -0.57 28.00 -3.19
N VAL A 283 -0.11 27.10 -2.34
CA VAL A 283 -0.85 25.92 -1.94
C VAL A 283 -1.78 26.29 -0.78
N THR A 284 -3.04 25.84 -0.83
CA THR A 284 -4.00 26.11 0.24
C THR A 284 -4.03 25.05 1.31
N HIS A 285 -3.62 23.83 0.96
CA HIS A 285 -3.51 22.70 1.87
C HIS A 285 -2.26 21.88 1.52
N ASP A 286 -1.60 21.32 2.52
CA ASP A 286 -0.50 20.40 2.33
C ASP A 286 -1.00 19.00 1.92
N ARG A 287 -0.08 18.04 1.76
CA ARG A 287 -0.42 16.64 1.40
C ARG A 287 -1.19 15.89 2.49
N GLN A 288 -1.18 16.40 3.71
CA GLN A 288 -1.91 15.90 4.87
C GLN A 288 -3.26 16.60 5.07
N ALA A 289 -3.65 17.46 4.12
CA ALA A 289 -4.85 18.30 4.16
C ALA A 289 -4.86 19.36 5.28
N HIS A 290 -3.70 19.72 5.85
CA HIS A 290 -3.60 20.86 6.75
C HIS A 290 -3.65 22.16 5.94
N GLU A 291 -4.35 23.17 6.47
CA GLU A 291 -4.44 24.46 5.84
C GLU A 291 -3.09 25.20 5.86
N CYS A 292 -2.61 25.65 4.69
CA CYS A 292 -1.43 26.46 4.53
C CYS A 292 -1.80 27.95 4.52
N TYR A 293 -1.31 28.70 5.50
CA TYR A 293 -1.60 30.14 5.60
C TYR A 293 -0.76 30.97 4.60
N PRO A 294 -1.30 32.06 4.02
CA PRO A 294 -0.56 32.88 3.08
C PRO A 294 0.61 33.60 3.75
N ALA A 295 1.72 33.72 3.05
CA ALA A 295 2.80 34.60 3.46
C ALA A 295 2.33 36.07 3.53
N ALA A 296 2.93 36.87 4.40
CA ALA A 296 2.59 38.30 4.54
C ALA A 296 2.70 39.04 3.20
N VAL A 297 3.73 38.78 2.43
CA VAL A 297 3.95 39.41 1.11
C VAL A 297 2.85 39.05 0.11
N TRP A 298 2.29 37.81 0.17
CA TRP A 298 1.14 37.45 -0.65
C TRP A 298 -0.07 38.33 -0.35
N THR A 299 -0.40 38.50 0.94
CA THR A 299 -1.54 39.30 1.35
C THR A 299 -1.37 40.77 0.98
N GLU A 300 -0.17 41.30 1.15
CA GLU A 300 0.16 42.69 0.79
C GLU A 300 0.08 42.93 -0.72
N LEU A 301 0.70 42.06 -1.53
CA LEU A 301 0.69 42.20 -2.99
C LEU A 301 -0.73 42.06 -3.54
N ARG A 302 -1.52 41.15 -2.99
CA ARG A 302 -2.91 40.98 -3.38
C ARG A 302 -3.74 42.22 -3.03
N ALA A 303 -3.63 42.73 -1.83
CA ALA A 303 -4.34 43.94 -1.41
C ALA A 303 -3.93 45.16 -2.28
N HIS A 304 -2.65 45.30 -2.63
CA HIS A 304 -2.16 46.36 -3.50
C HIS A 304 -2.73 46.21 -4.94
N ALA A 305 -2.69 45.01 -5.49
CA ALA A 305 -3.23 44.70 -6.82
C ALA A 305 -4.74 44.98 -6.91
N GLU A 306 -5.48 44.62 -5.87
CA GLU A 306 -6.92 44.91 -5.75
C GLU A 306 -7.20 46.42 -5.68
N ALA A 307 -6.42 47.15 -4.87
CA ALA A 307 -6.57 48.58 -4.65
C ALA A 307 -6.21 49.41 -5.89
N THR A 308 -5.21 48.98 -6.66
CA THR A 308 -4.75 49.70 -7.85
C THR A 308 -5.48 49.31 -9.13
N GLY A 309 -6.32 48.29 -9.10
CA GLY A 309 -6.97 47.71 -10.27
C GLY A 309 -5.98 47.15 -11.30
N ALA A 310 -4.71 47.00 -10.93
CA ALA A 310 -3.63 46.58 -11.80
C ALA A 310 -3.76 45.11 -12.24
N VAL A 311 -4.43 44.28 -11.45
CA VAL A 311 -4.75 42.88 -11.79
C VAL A 311 -6.14 42.56 -11.24
N LYS A 312 -7.02 42.04 -12.09
CA LYS A 312 -8.18 41.31 -11.55
C LYS A 312 -7.67 39.93 -11.11
N PRO A 313 -7.65 39.63 -9.81
CA PRO A 313 -7.26 38.29 -9.39
C PRO A 313 -8.23 37.31 -10.04
N THR A 314 -7.72 36.43 -10.85
CA THR A 314 -8.51 35.32 -11.39
C THR A 314 -8.82 34.44 -10.21
N ARG A 315 -10.00 34.60 -9.62
CA ARG A 315 -10.51 33.65 -8.63
C ARG A 315 -10.87 32.39 -9.36
N VAL A 316 -10.06 31.41 -9.22
CA VAL A 316 -10.37 30.08 -9.69
C VAL A 316 -11.24 29.41 -8.62
N GLY A 317 -12.58 29.43 -8.87
CA GLY A 317 -13.58 28.71 -8.11
C GLY A 317 -13.74 29.04 -6.63
N GLU A 318 -14.92 28.89 -6.08
CA GLU A 318 -15.20 29.02 -4.64
C GLU A 318 -14.54 27.93 -3.77
N GLY A 319 -13.79 27.02 -4.33
CA GLY A 319 -13.06 25.99 -3.58
C GLY A 319 -11.59 26.29 -3.34
N GLY A 320 -11.07 27.43 -3.81
CA GLY A 320 -9.65 27.78 -3.63
C GLY A 320 -8.67 26.80 -4.29
N ILE A 321 -9.14 25.78 -4.92
CA ILE A 321 -8.35 24.98 -5.83
C ILE A 321 -8.17 25.86 -7.04
N VAL A 322 -6.98 26.42 -7.21
CA VAL A 322 -6.53 26.64 -8.56
C VAL A 322 -6.95 25.39 -9.25
N ALA A 323 -7.92 25.55 -10.14
CA ALA A 323 -8.15 24.53 -11.10
C ALA A 323 -6.81 23.86 -11.28
N ASP A 324 -6.83 22.59 -11.15
CA ASP A 324 -5.69 21.74 -11.31
C ASP A 324 -4.68 22.32 -12.32
N PHE A 325 -3.53 21.80 -12.38
CA PHE A 325 -2.44 22.24 -13.24
C PHE A 325 -2.89 22.61 -14.67
N ASP A 326 -4.00 22.08 -15.13
CA ASP A 326 -4.60 22.29 -16.45
C ASP A 326 -5.26 23.65 -16.62
N SER A 327 -5.81 24.24 -15.58
CA SER A 327 -6.40 25.59 -15.65
C SER A 327 -5.35 26.69 -15.53
N ALA A 328 -4.17 26.41 -14.99
CA ALA A 328 -3.04 27.33 -15.01
C ALA A 328 -2.43 27.46 -16.42
N ALA A 329 -2.68 26.51 -17.31
CA ALA A 329 -2.17 26.52 -18.67
C ALA A 329 -2.95 27.45 -19.65
N GLY A 330 -3.97 28.16 -19.14
CA GLY A 330 -4.75 29.11 -19.96
C GLY A 330 -5.79 28.44 -20.86
N GLU A 331 -6.63 29.26 -21.43
CA GLU A 331 -7.70 28.85 -22.34
C GLU A 331 -7.22 27.84 -23.38
N GLY A 332 -7.56 26.58 -23.24
CA GLY A 332 -7.38 25.63 -24.32
C GLY A 332 -6.99 24.22 -24.01
N ILE A 333 -6.60 23.90 -22.80
CA ILE A 333 -6.55 22.48 -22.41
C ILE A 333 -7.77 22.20 -21.51
N GLU A 334 -8.96 22.22 -22.11
CA GLU A 334 -10.00 21.36 -21.60
C GLU A 334 -9.44 19.93 -21.68
N CYS A 335 -8.85 19.43 -20.62
CA CYS A 335 -8.88 18.00 -20.39
C CYS A 335 -10.35 17.64 -20.30
N LYS A 336 -10.98 17.38 -21.43
CA LYS A 336 -12.21 16.63 -21.44
C LYS A 336 -11.86 15.39 -20.65
N ARG A 337 -12.34 15.30 -19.41
CA ARG A 337 -12.44 14.01 -18.75
C ARG A 337 -13.20 13.17 -19.75
N VAL A 338 -12.48 12.38 -20.52
CA VAL A 338 -13.11 11.35 -21.32
C VAL A 338 -13.73 10.46 -20.27
N ALA A 339 -15.03 10.59 -20.10
CA ALA A 339 -15.78 9.66 -19.27
C ALA A 339 -15.49 8.29 -19.88
N CYS A 340 -14.59 7.54 -19.27
CA CYS A 340 -14.39 6.16 -19.67
C CYS A 340 -15.64 5.42 -19.25
N GLU A 341 -16.42 5.00 -20.21
CA GLU A 341 -17.52 4.08 -19.94
C GLU A 341 -16.94 2.80 -19.34
N ALA A 342 -17.61 2.28 -18.31
CA ALA A 342 -17.23 1.02 -17.73
C ALA A 342 -17.26 -0.07 -18.81
N PRO A 343 -16.27 -0.95 -18.89
CA PRO A 343 -16.24 -2.02 -19.87
C PRO A 343 -17.46 -2.93 -19.67
N GLN A 344 -18.16 -3.22 -20.78
CA GLN A 344 -19.32 -4.11 -20.77
C GLN A 344 -18.91 -5.53 -21.21
N HIS A 345 -17.96 -5.59 -22.14
CA HIS A 345 -17.53 -6.84 -22.75
C HIS A 345 -16.02 -6.83 -23.00
N LEU A 346 -15.37 -7.97 -22.75
CA LEU A 346 -13.99 -8.20 -23.19
C LEU A 346 -14.00 -8.49 -24.70
N SER A 347 -12.99 -7.99 -25.41
CA SER A 347 -12.82 -8.35 -26.82
C SER A 347 -12.51 -9.84 -26.96
N GLU A 348 -12.86 -10.41 -28.11
CA GLU A 348 -12.54 -11.82 -28.44
C GLU A 348 -11.03 -12.11 -28.30
N ALA A 349 -10.18 -11.13 -28.60
CA ALA A 349 -8.74 -11.26 -28.44
C ALA A 349 -8.30 -11.27 -26.96
N ALA A 350 -9.05 -10.68 -26.03
CA ALA A 350 -8.71 -10.60 -24.61
C ALA A 350 -9.16 -11.82 -23.79
N VAL A 351 -10.26 -12.45 -24.17
CA VAL A 351 -10.82 -13.62 -23.47
C VAL A 351 -9.80 -14.76 -23.31
N PRO A 352 -8.99 -15.16 -24.32
CA PRO A 352 -7.98 -16.20 -24.19
C PRO A 352 -6.89 -15.90 -23.15
N TYR A 353 -6.68 -14.63 -22.79
CA TYR A 353 -5.65 -14.23 -21.83
C TYR A 353 -6.22 -13.92 -20.45
N LEU A 354 -7.44 -13.44 -20.37
CA LEU A 354 -8.01 -12.96 -19.11
C LEU A 354 -8.97 -13.98 -18.46
N VAL A 355 -9.67 -14.76 -19.24
CA VAL A 355 -10.69 -15.72 -18.78
C VAL A 355 -10.22 -17.16 -19.00
N LEU A 356 -9.77 -17.45 -20.18
CA LEU A 356 -9.30 -18.78 -20.59
C LEU A 356 -7.76 -18.82 -20.56
N ARG A 357 -7.21 -20.00 -20.78
CA ARG A 357 -5.78 -20.22 -21.03
C ARG A 357 -5.60 -21.29 -22.08
N ARG A 358 -4.47 -21.27 -22.79
CA ARG A 358 -4.10 -22.41 -23.63
C ARG A 358 -3.62 -23.57 -22.76
N ARG A 359 -4.03 -24.80 -23.12
CA ARG A 359 -3.71 -26.00 -22.33
C ARG A 359 -2.20 -26.25 -22.26
N ASP A 360 -1.50 -26.08 -23.37
CA ASP A 360 -0.08 -26.37 -23.50
C ASP A 360 0.81 -25.11 -23.51
N GLY A 361 0.40 -24.08 -22.82
CA GLY A 361 1.19 -22.86 -22.63
C GLY A 361 1.37 -22.03 -23.90
N GLU A 362 2.49 -22.18 -24.58
CA GLU A 362 2.86 -21.34 -25.74
C GLU A 362 2.34 -21.85 -27.09
N ASN A 363 1.74 -23.02 -27.14
CA ASN A 363 1.22 -23.56 -28.41
C ASN A 363 -0.06 -22.81 -28.82
N GLU A 364 0.03 -22.00 -29.87
CA GLU A 364 -1.09 -21.21 -30.38
C GLU A 364 -2.28 -22.04 -30.87
N ASN A 365 -2.05 -23.31 -31.24
CA ASN A 365 -3.08 -24.24 -31.70
C ASN A 365 -3.70 -25.09 -30.58
N ALA A 366 -3.17 -24.96 -29.35
CA ALA A 366 -3.73 -25.73 -28.22
C ALA A 366 -5.15 -25.25 -27.88
N PRO A 367 -6.05 -26.17 -27.46
CA PRO A 367 -7.40 -25.80 -27.10
C PRO A 367 -7.42 -24.83 -25.91
N LEU A 368 -8.33 -23.88 -25.97
CA LEU A 368 -8.63 -22.99 -24.86
C LEU A 368 -9.38 -23.76 -23.78
N VAL A 369 -8.97 -23.58 -22.55
CA VAL A 369 -9.61 -24.19 -21.37
C VAL A 369 -9.80 -23.10 -20.30
N PRO A 370 -10.81 -23.22 -19.43
CA PRO A 370 -11.00 -22.29 -18.32
C PRO A 370 -9.75 -22.19 -17.44
N ARG A 371 -9.50 -21.00 -16.91
CA ARG A 371 -8.45 -20.80 -15.90
C ARG A 371 -8.90 -21.39 -14.58
N LEU A 372 -7.93 -21.84 -13.77
CA LEU A 372 -8.18 -22.18 -12.37
C LEU A 372 -8.88 -20.99 -11.69
N THR A 373 -10.00 -21.22 -11.06
CA THR A 373 -10.76 -20.23 -10.33
C THR A 373 -10.96 -20.64 -8.87
N SER A 374 -11.35 -19.71 -8.00
CA SER A 374 -11.68 -19.99 -6.60
C SER A 374 -13.15 -19.67 -6.32
N ALA A 375 -13.70 -20.24 -5.26
CA ALA A 375 -15.07 -19.97 -4.84
C ALA A 375 -15.33 -18.47 -4.64
N SER A 376 -14.37 -17.73 -4.05
CA SER A 376 -14.47 -16.28 -3.91
C SER A 376 -14.47 -15.52 -5.25
N GLN A 377 -13.74 -16.00 -6.26
CA GLN A 377 -13.80 -15.41 -7.60
C GLN A 377 -15.15 -15.68 -8.27
N ILE A 378 -15.69 -16.89 -8.13
CA ILE A 378 -17.02 -17.25 -8.65
C ILE A 378 -18.09 -16.38 -8.00
N GLU A 379 -18.07 -16.26 -6.68
CA GLU A 379 -19.01 -15.42 -5.93
C GLU A 379 -18.91 -13.96 -6.37
N ALA A 380 -17.68 -13.41 -6.45
CA ALA A 380 -17.47 -12.03 -6.89
C ALA A 380 -18.00 -11.78 -8.31
N TYR A 381 -17.79 -12.74 -9.24
CA TYR A 381 -18.33 -12.63 -10.59
C TYR A 381 -19.86 -12.71 -10.61
N SER A 382 -20.42 -13.67 -9.88
CA SER A 382 -21.87 -13.84 -9.76
C SER A 382 -22.57 -12.64 -9.17
N THR A 383 -21.86 -11.91 -8.25
CA THR A 383 -22.34 -10.69 -7.63
C THR A 383 -22.24 -9.49 -8.58
N CYS A 384 -21.07 -9.25 -9.17
CA CYS A 384 -20.84 -8.16 -10.11
C CYS A 384 -19.65 -8.48 -11.03
N PRO A 385 -19.88 -8.76 -12.32
CA PRO A 385 -18.80 -9.07 -13.27
C PRO A 385 -17.73 -7.99 -13.38
N LEU A 386 -18.10 -6.70 -13.33
CA LEU A 386 -17.16 -5.60 -13.35
C LEU A 386 -16.28 -5.56 -12.10
N CYS A 387 -16.86 -5.74 -10.91
CA CYS A 387 -16.08 -5.80 -9.67
C CYS A 387 -15.09 -6.97 -9.70
N TRP A 388 -15.52 -8.14 -10.18
CA TRP A 388 -14.64 -9.28 -10.41
C TRP A 388 -13.48 -8.93 -11.37
N PHE A 389 -13.79 -8.31 -12.51
CA PHE A 389 -12.79 -7.94 -13.50
C PHE A 389 -11.73 -7.03 -12.90
N VAL A 390 -12.15 -5.99 -12.20
CA VAL A 390 -11.21 -5.05 -11.57
C VAL A 390 -10.40 -5.73 -10.46
N SER A 391 -11.06 -6.46 -9.56
CA SER A 391 -10.39 -7.03 -8.39
C SER A 391 -9.44 -8.19 -8.73
N TYR A 392 -9.76 -8.99 -9.74
CA TYR A 392 -9.00 -10.21 -10.03
C TYR A 392 -8.20 -10.17 -11.33
N ARG A 393 -8.45 -9.23 -12.22
CA ARG A 393 -7.71 -9.09 -13.49
C ARG A 393 -6.90 -7.83 -13.56
N VAL A 394 -7.48 -6.66 -13.28
CA VAL A 394 -6.75 -5.39 -13.18
C VAL A 394 -5.89 -5.35 -11.92
N LYS A 395 -6.41 -5.84 -10.80
CA LYS A 395 -5.72 -5.94 -9.50
C LYS A 395 -5.06 -4.63 -9.08
N PRO A 396 -5.82 -3.54 -8.89
CA PRO A 396 -5.25 -2.31 -8.38
C PRO A 396 -4.59 -2.58 -7.02
N GLN A 397 -3.31 -2.22 -6.90
CA GLN A 397 -2.55 -2.46 -5.68
C GLN A 397 -2.57 -1.20 -4.83
N SER A 398 -2.77 -1.37 -3.53
CA SER A 398 -2.47 -0.32 -2.55
C SER A 398 -0.96 -0.09 -2.48
N ILE A 399 -0.56 1.17 -2.26
CA ILE A 399 0.85 1.53 -2.06
C ILE A 399 1.31 1.02 -0.70
N ASP A 400 0.49 1.21 0.32
CA ASP A 400 0.80 0.82 1.69
C ASP A 400 -0.02 -0.40 2.12
N ALA A 401 0.54 -1.23 2.99
CA ALA A 401 -0.20 -2.27 3.67
C ALA A 401 -1.26 -1.63 4.58
N GLY A 402 -2.48 -2.14 4.48
CA GLY A 402 -3.59 -1.66 5.30
C GLY A 402 -3.47 -2.08 6.77
N PHE A 403 -4.33 -1.50 7.60
CA PHE A 403 -4.66 -1.97 8.94
C PHE A 403 -6.18 -2.03 9.06
N GLY A 404 -6.80 -2.70 8.09
CA GLY A 404 -8.24 -2.74 7.93
C GLY A 404 -8.86 -4.08 8.33
N ASN A 405 -10.08 -4.27 7.84
CA ASN A 405 -10.83 -5.51 8.12
C ASN A 405 -10.18 -6.73 7.45
N MET A 406 -9.50 -6.55 6.31
CA MET A 406 -8.84 -7.65 5.60
C MET A 406 -7.65 -8.19 6.41
N GLU A 407 -6.77 -7.31 6.89
CA GLU A 407 -5.60 -7.71 7.68
C GLU A 407 -6.00 -8.32 9.02
N LYS A 408 -7.04 -7.76 9.66
CA LYS A 408 -7.61 -8.33 10.90
C LYS A 408 -8.27 -9.69 10.63
N GLY A 409 -8.97 -9.83 9.51
CA GLY A 409 -9.55 -11.10 9.08
C GLY A 409 -8.49 -12.18 8.88
N ASN A 410 -7.45 -11.90 8.09
CA ASN A 410 -6.35 -12.83 7.85
C ASN A 410 -5.67 -13.26 9.16
N PHE A 411 -5.43 -12.31 10.06
CA PHE A 411 -4.85 -12.61 11.37
C PHE A 411 -5.75 -13.53 12.21
N VAL A 412 -7.05 -13.31 12.20
CA VAL A 412 -8.02 -14.17 12.90
C VAL A 412 -8.03 -15.58 12.31
N HIS A 413 -7.98 -15.72 10.99
CA HIS A 413 -7.89 -17.03 10.34
C HIS A 413 -6.61 -17.76 10.75
N ASP A 414 -5.45 -17.09 10.72
CA ASP A 414 -4.17 -17.69 11.13
C ASP A 414 -4.20 -18.11 12.60
N VAL A 415 -4.78 -17.31 13.51
CA VAL A 415 -4.91 -17.66 14.94
C VAL A 415 -5.81 -18.89 15.13
N LEU A 416 -6.95 -18.93 14.45
CA LEU A 416 -7.89 -20.04 14.58
C LEU A 416 -7.31 -21.34 13.95
N GLU A 417 -6.63 -21.24 12.81
CA GLU A 417 -5.91 -22.35 12.20
C GLU A 417 -4.88 -22.94 13.18
N HIS A 418 -3.98 -22.10 13.70
CA HIS A 418 -2.93 -22.53 14.62
C HIS A 418 -3.50 -23.12 15.90
N LEU A 419 -4.57 -22.55 16.45
CA LEU A 419 -5.24 -23.07 17.62
C LEU A 419 -5.79 -24.47 17.37
N HIS A 420 -6.61 -24.63 16.33
CA HIS A 420 -7.27 -25.91 16.05
C HIS A 420 -6.26 -27.00 15.65
N ALA A 421 -5.14 -26.63 15.01
CA ALA A 421 -4.05 -27.54 14.72
C ALA A 421 -3.29 -27.99 15.98
N ARG A 422 -3.32 -27.18 17.07
CA ARG A 422 -2.64 -27.47 18.33
C ARG A 422 -3.52 -28.26 19.32
N LEU A 423 -4.85 -28.15 19.24
CA LEU A 423 -5.77 -28.86 20.13
C LEU A 423 -5.51 -30.38 20.25
N PRO A 424 -5.29 -31.13 19.12
CA PRO A 424 -5.03 -32.56 19.21
C PRO A 424 -3.73 -32.90 19.96
N GLN A 425 -2.72 -32.02 19.91
CA GLN A 425 -1.45 -32.19 20.62
C GLN A 425 -1.62 -32.07 22.14
N GLU A 426 -2.65 -31.34 22.57
CA GLU A 426 -3.07 -31.21 23.97
C GLU A 426 -4.12 -32.26 24.38
N GLY A 427 -4.41 -33.25 23.51
CA GLY A 427 -5.40 -34.29 23.78
C GLY A 427 -6.85 -33.85 23.62
N MET A 428 -7.09 -32.74 22.94
CA MET A 428 -8.42 -32.19 22.66
C MET A 428 -8.76 -32.33 21.17
N GLU A 429 -9.69 -33.19 20.82
CA GLU A 429 -10.13 -33.30 19.41
C GLU A 429 -10.97 -32.10 18.98
N ARG A 430 -11.72 -31.52 19.90
CA ARG A 430 -12.54 -30.31 19.71
C ARG A 430 -12.65 -29.55 21.03
N VAL A 431 -13.11 -28.31 20.94
CA VAL A 431 -13.47 -27.53 22.14
C VAL A 431 -14.80 -28.03 22.69
N THR A 432 -14.84 -28.30 23.99
CA THR A 432 -16.02 -28.70 24.75
C THR A 432 -16.17 -27.81 25.99
N PRO A 433 -17.34 -27.75 26.63
CA PRO A 433 -17.50 -26.97 27.86
C PRO A 433 -16.50 -27.38 28.96
N GLU A 434 -16.10 -28.64 29.02
CA GLU A 434 -15.19 -29.16 30.04
C GLU A 434 -13.76 -28.70 29.80
N ASN A 435 -13.29 -28.64 28.54
CA ASN A 435 -11.92 -28.29 28.21
C ASN A 435 -11.78 -26.79 27.81
N LEU A 436 -12.86 -26.05 27.75
CA LEU A 436 -12.88 -24.63 27.35
C LEU A 436 -11.86 -23.75 28.08
N PRO A 437 -11.66 -23.87 29.43
CA PRO A 437 -10.65 -23.08 30.13
C PRO A 437 -9.24 -23.29 29.56
N ARG A 438 -8.87 -24.57 29.30
CA ARG A 438 -7.55 -24.89 28.72
C ARG A 438 -7.43 -24.44 27.28
N ALA A 439 -8.48 -24.58 26.50
CA ALA A 439 -8.51 -24.07 25.12
C ALA A 439 -8.35 -22.54 25.06
N GLN A 440 -8.91 -21.80 26.01
CA GLN A 440 -8.73 -20.34 26.11
C GLN A 440 -7.31 -19.95 26.55
N GLU A 441 -6.65 -20.72 27.42
CA GLU A 441 -5.23 -20.52 27.74
C GLU A 441 -4.37 -20.70 26.48
N LEU A 442 -4.61 -21.80 25.76
CA LEU A 442 -3.90 -22.11 24.51
C LEU A 442 -4.14 -21.04 23.44
N LEU A 443 -5.37 -20.49 23.35
CA LEU A 443 -5.67 -19.39 22.45
C LEU A 443 -4.79 -18.17 22.72
N ARG A 444 -4.57 -17.80 23.99
CA ARG A 444 -3.71 -16.66 24.35
C ARG A 444 -2.26 -16.89 23.91
N GLU A 445 -1.74 -18.09 24.14
CA GLU A 445 -0.39 -18.47 23.69
C GLU A 445 -0.28 -18.35 22.17
N VAL A 446 -1.21 -18.95 21.42
CA VAL A 446 -1.25 -18.93 19.96
C VAL A 446 -1.43 -17.53 19.41
N PHE A 447 -2.26 -16.72 20.06
CA PHE A 447 -2.50 -15.34 19.66
C PHE A 447 -1.21 -14.51 19.68
N ASP A 448 -0.45 -14.60 20.78
CA ASP A 448 0.80 -13.86 20.94
C ASP A 448 1.89 -14.35 19.95
N GLU A 449 1.98 -15.68 19.76
CA GLU A 449 2.89 -16.29 18.78
C GLU A 449 2.56 -15.83 17.35
N THR A 450 1.29 -15.89 16.95
CA THR A 450 0.83 -15.47 15.61
C THR A 450 1.05 -13.98 15.40
N LEU A 451 0.84 -13.13 16.42
CA LEU A 451 1.11 -11.70 16.33
C LEU A 451 2.61 -11.42 16.12
N ALA A 452 3.48 -12.18 16.79
CA ALA A 452 4.91 -12.09 16.59
C ALA A 452 5.33 -12.54 15.18
N GLU A 453 4.72 -13.59 14.65
CA GLU A 453 4.94 -14.05 13.27
C GLU A 453 4.52 -12.97 12.25
N HIS A 454 3.36 -12.34 12.44
CA HIS A 454 2.90 -11.26 11.56
C HIS A 454 3.88 -10.08 11.54
N ALA A 455 4.50 -9.75 12.66
CA ALA A 455 5.55 -8.73 12.72
C ALA A 455 6.80 -9.09 11.89
N GLY A 456 7.02 -10.38 11.62
CA GLY A 456 8.11 -10.92 10.81
C GLY A 456 7.75 -11.22 9.35
N LYS A 457 6.46 -11.27 8.99
CA LYS A 457 6.01 -11.58 7.62
C LYS A 457 6.53 -10.56 6.62
N ARG A 458 6.96 -11.06 5.47
CA ARG A 458 7.46 -10.25 4.34
C ARG A 458 6.69 -10.62 3.09
N GLY A 459 6.24 -9.63 2.34
CA GLY A 459 5.55 -9.86 1.07
C GLY A 459 4.17 -9.26 1.02
N THR A 460 3.32 -9.79 0.13
CA THR A 460 2.01 -9.22 -0.24
C THR A 460 0.83 -9.75 0.58
N GLU A 461 1.04 -10.57 1.58
CA GLU A 461 -0.03 -11.28 2.29
C GLU A 461 -0.75 -10.46 3.38
N GLY A 462 -0.59 -9.16 3.41
CA GLY A 462 -1.34 -8.26 4.30
C GLY A 462 -1.18 -8.59 5.79
N PRO A 463 0.04 -8.52 6.36
CA PRO A 463 0.25 -8.85 7.77
C PRO A 463 -0.42 -7.81 8.67
N LEU A 464 -0.98 -8.25 9.80
CA LEU A 464 -1.49 -7.36 10.84
C LEU A 464 -0.33 -6.86 11.70
N VAL A 465 0.14 -5.65 11.44
CA VAL A 465 1.23 -5.03 12.19
C VAL A 465 0.79 -3.68 12.71
N PRO A 466 0.45 -3.53 14.01
CA PRO A 466 0.04 -2.25 14.57
C PRO A 466 1.23 -1.28 14.62
N LEU A 467 0.99 -0.02 14.22
CA LEU A 467 1.98 1.06 14.21
C LEU A 467 1.72 2.13 15.28
N SER A 468 0.52 2.17 15.83
CA SER A 468 0.10 3.16 16.83
C SER A 468 -0.55 2.49 18.04
N ALA A 469 -0.60 3.19 19.18
CA ALA A 469 -1.28 2.73 20.38
C ALA A 469 -2.80 2.48 20.17
N VAL A 470 -3.40 3.16 19.18
CA VAL A 470 -4.80 2.92 18.79
C VAL A 470 -4.92 1.57 18.09
N GLU A 471 -4.04 1.29 17.13
CA GLU A 471 -4.02 0.02 16.42
C GLU A 471 -3.67 -1.15 17.37
N GLU A 472 -2.74 -0.96 18.30
CA GLU A 472 -2.42 -1.96 19.34
C GLU A 472 -3.64 -2.32 20.19
N ARG A 473 -4.44 -1.33 20.60
CA ARG A 473 -5.70 -1.58 21.30
C ARG A 473 -6.69 -2.35 20.44
N GLN A 474 -6.81 -2.00 19.15
CA GLN A 474 -7.70 -2.72 18.23
C GLN A 474 -7.28 -4.19 18.04
N VAL A 475 -5.99 -4.48 18.07
CA VAL A 475 -5.50 -5.88 18.06
C VAL A 475 -5.85 -6.57 19.36
N ALA A 476 -5.60 -5.93 20.51
CA ALA A 476 -5.92 -6.51 21.82
C ALA A 476 -7.43 -6.80 22.01
N GLU A 477 -8.31 -6.06 21.34
CA GLU A 477 -9.76 -6.29 21.34
C GLU A 477 -10.17 -7.57 20.58
N ILE A 478 -9.31 -8.14 19.74
CA ILE A 478 -9.60 -9.38 19.00
C ILE A 478 -9.60 -10.59 19.93
N LEU A 479 -8.66 -10.66 20.87
CA LEU A 479 -8.52 -11.81 21.76
C LEU A 479 -9.80 -12.14 22.56
N PRO A 480 -10.45 -11.21 23.28
CA PRO A 480 -11.70 -11.53 23.99
C PRO A 480 -12.84 -11.89 23.05
N GLN A 481 -12.82 -11.42 21.78
CA GLN A 481 -13.81 -11.84 20.79
C GLN A 481 -13.60 -13.32 20.41
N LEU A 482 -12.36 -13.76 20.24
CA LEU A 482 -12.03 -15.15 19.95
C LEU A 482 -12.28 -16.08 21.16
N GLU A 483 -12.08 -15.61 22.39
CA GLU A 483 -12.50 -16.35 23.59
C GLU A 483 -14.02 -16.59 23.58
N GLY A 484 -14.79 -15.60 23.15
CA GLY A 484 -16.24 -15.73 22.94
C GLY A 484 -16.61 -16.71 21.82
N VAL A 485 -15.81 -16.74 20.74
CA VAL A 485 -15.98 -17.71 19.64
C VAL A 485 -15.78 -19.14 20.15
N LEU A 486 -14.73 -19.41 20.94
CA LEU A 486 -14.50 -20.74 21.50
C LEU A 486 -15.63 -21.16 22.47
N ALA A 487 -16.12 -20.23 23.29
CA ALA A 487 -17.23 -20.52 24.19
C ALA A 487 -18.50 -20.89 23.40
N TYR A 488 -18.79 -20.19 22.31
CA TYR A 488 -19.91 -20.54 21.44
C TYR A 488 -19.69 -21.87 20.72
N GLU A 489 -18.48 -22.10 20.18
CA GLU A 489 -18.10 -23.33 19.48
C GLU A 489 -18.23 -24.57 20.35
N SER A 490 -17.87 -24.48 21.64
CA SER A 490 -17.91 -25.60 22.58
C SER A 490 -19.30 -26.24 22.69
N GLU A 491 -20.35 -25.44 22.43
CA GLU A 491 -21.74 -25.88 22.48
C GLU A 491 -22.34 -26.11 21.09
N ALA A 492 -21.95 -25.28 20.10
CA ALA A 492 -22.65 -25.15 18.82
C ALA A 492 -22.29 -26.20 17.78
N LEU A 493 -21.09 -26.80 17.83
CA LEU A 493 -20.58 -27.69 16.78
C LEU A 493 -20.42 -29.15 17.22
N ALA A 494 -20.95 -29.53 18.38
CA ALA A 494 -21.01 -30.95 18.76
C ALA A 494 -21.99 -31.73 17.88
N PRO A 495 -21.67 -32.94 17.40
CA PRO A 495 -20.50 -33.78 17.72
C PRO A 495 -19.31 -33.64 16.76
N PHE A 496 -19.33 -32.65 15.88
CA PHE A 496 -18.31 -32.46 14.85
C PHE A 496 -16.97 -32.00 15.45
N ALA A 497 -15.86 -32.47 14.86
CA ALA A 497 -14.51 -32.08 15.23
C ALA A 497 -13.72 -31.54 14.02
N PRO A 498 -12.88 -30.48 14.19
CA PRO A 498 -12.04 -29.96 13.12
C PRO A 498 -11.12 -31.03 12.56
N ARG A 499 -11.20 -31.28 11.25
CA ARG A 499 -10.38 -32.29 10.58
C ARG A 499 -9.51 -31.70 9.48
N TYR A 500 -10.02 -30.72 8.74
CA TYR A 500 -9.26 -30.03 7.71
C TYR A 500 -9.28 -28.54 8.02
N LEU A 501 -8.07 -27.96 8.12
CA LEU A 501 -7.86 -26.56 8.46
C LEU A 501 -7.08 -25.91 7.33
N GLU A 502 -7.48 -24.72 6.89
CA GLU A 502 -6.86 -23.99 5.77
C GLU A 502 -6.52 -24.93 4.60
N PHE A 503 -7.47 -25.82 4.29
CA PHE A 503 -7.24 -26.94 3.40
C PHE A 503 -7.19 -26.47 1.94
N ALA A 504 -5.98 -26.50 1.38
CA ALA A 504 -5.75 -26.18 -0.03
C ALA A 504 -6.01 -27.41 -0.92
N PHE A 505 -6.95 -27.28 -1.87
CA PHE A 505 -7.35 -28.40 -2.75
C PHE A 505 -6.94 -28.19 -4.21
N ASN A 506 -6.03 -27.30 -4.50
CA ASN A 506 -5.54 -27.01 -5.85
C ASN A 506 -4.99 -28.25 -6.58
N GLU A 507 -4.41 -29.19 -5.85
CA GLU A 507 -3.80 -30.41 -6.40
C GLU A 507 -4.82 -31.53 -6.64
N LEU A 508 -6.00 -31.45 -6.06
CA LEU A 508 -7.04 -32.48 -6.16
C LEU A 508 -7.81 -32.47 -7.48
N LYS A 509 -7.51 -31.49 -8.37
CA LYS A 509 -8.12 -31.33 -9.70
C LYS A 509 -9.64 -31.36 -9.67
N VAL A 510 -10.23 -30.69 -8.70
CA VAL A 510 -11.68 -30.58 -8.55
C VAL A 510 -12.23 -29.74 -9.69
N GLU A 511 -13.31 -30.22 -10.30
CA GLU A 511 -14.12 -29.45 -11.25
C GLU A 511 -15.43 -29.02 -10.59
N TYR A 512 -15.82 -27.78 -10.82
CA TYR A 512 -17.08 -27.22 -10.38
C TYR A 512 -17.68 -26.37 -11.50
N ALA A 513 -18.94 -26.68 -11.85
CA ALA A 513 -19.63 -26.01 -12.94
C ALA A 513 -18.85 -26.03 -14.29
N GLY A 514 -18.09 -27.09 -14.54
CA GLY A 514 -17.26 -27.26 -15.74
C GLY A 514 -15.92 -26.49 -15.71
N TRP A 515 -15.59 -25.84 -14.61
CA TRP A 515 -14.32 -25.13 -14.44
C TRP A 515 -13.41 -25.80 -13.41
N PRO A 516 -12.08 -25.77 -13.61
CA PRO A 516 -11.15 -26.22 -12.58
C PRO A 516 -11.24 -25.29 -11.37
N LEU A 517 -11.56 -25.87 -10.21
CA LEU A 517 -11.71 -25.17 -8.95
C LEU A 517 -10.46 -25.38 -8.09
N GLY A 518 -9.92 -24.32 -7.56
CA GLY A 518 -8.87 -24.28 -6.55
C GLY A 518 -9.25 -23.34 -5.45
N GLY A 519 -8.44 -23.34 -4.42
CA GLY A 519 -8.65 -22.45 -3.29
C GLY A 519 -8.30 -23.14 -1.98
N ARG A 520 -8.70 -22.48 -0.91
CA ARG A 520 -8.44 -22.91 0.46
C ARG A 520 -9.76 -22.80 1.23
N ILE A 521 -10.06 -23.81 2.01
CA ILE A 521 -11.24 -23.85 2.89
C ILE A 521 -10.74 -23.64 4.31
N ASP A 522 -11.32 -22.69 5.01
CA ASP A 522 -10.86 -22.32 6.35
C ASP A 522 -10.95 -23.51 7.31
N ARG A 523 -12.10 -24.19 7.33
CA ARG A 523 -12.31 -25.31 8.23
C ARG A 523 -13.37 -26.28 7.72
N VAL A 524 -13.12 -27.58 7.86
CA VAL A 524 -14.11 -28.65 7.68
C VAL A 524 -14.11 -29.52 8.92
N ASP A 525 -15.24 -29.59 9.60
CA ASP A 525 -15.47 -30.46 10.74
C ASP A 525 -16.16 -31.74 10.29
N VAL A 526 -15.75 -32.86 10.86
CA VAL A 526 -16.25 -34.18 10.51
C VAL A 526 -16.61 -34.94 11.76
N ASP A 527 -17.71 -35.68 11.73
CA ASP A 527 -18.13 -36.58 12.81
C ASP A 527 -17.73 -38.04 12.56
N ALA A 528 -18.13 -38.92 13.46
CA ALA A 528 -17.81 -40.34 13.40
C ALA A 528 -18.48 -41.08 12.23
N GLU A 529 -19.59 -40.54 11.70
CA GLU A 529 -20.36 -41.06 10.57
C GLU A 529 -19.88 -40.52 9.22
N ASN A 530 -18.74 -39.77 9.17
CA ASN A 530 -18.20 -39.12 7.98
C ASN A 530 -19.09 -37.99 7.43
N ARG A 531 -20.04 -37.49 8.25
CA ARG A 531 -20.80 -36.29 7.89
C ARG A 531 -19.91 -35.07 8.11
N ALA A 532 -19.99 -34.09 7.24
CA ALA A 532 -19.11 -32.93 7.25
C ALA A 532 -19.87 -31.60 7.30
N VAL A 533 -19.30 -30.66 8.02
CA VAL A 533 -19.72 -29.26 8.10
C VAL A 533 -18.58 -28.39 7.58
N VAL A 534 -18.85 -27.63 6.51
CA VAL A 534 -17.91 -26.66 5.94
C VAL A 534 -18.12 -25.32 6.63
N ILE A 535 -17.05 -24.71 7.13
CA ILE A 535 -17.09 -23.44 7.86
C ILE A 535 -16.13 -22.46 7.23
N ASP A 536 -16.62 -21.24 7.00
CA ASP A 536 -15.85 -20.09 6.54
C ASP A 536 -15.95 -18.97 7.59
N TYR A 537 -14.81 -18.49 8.08
CA TYR A 537 -14.77 -17.46 9.10
C TYR A 537 -14.97 -16.07 8.50
N LYS A 538 -15.79 -15.26 9.14
CA LYS A 538 -15.99 -13.86 8.77
C LYS A 538 -15.75 -12.95 9.97
N HIS A 539 -14.62 -12.21 9.95
CA HIS A 539 -14.29 -11.26 11.00
C HIS A 539 -15.09 -9.97 10.88
N ARG A 540 -16.41 -10.09 11.12
CA ARG A 540 -17.36 -8.97 11.09
C ARG A 540 -18.48 -9.15 12.13
N THR A 541 -19.08 -8.05 12.51
CA THR A 541 -20.25 -8.06 13.42
C THR A 541 -21.49 -8.39 12.62
N GLY A 542 -22.17 -9.45 13.02
CA GLY A 542 -23.40 -9.88 12.39
C GLY A 542 -23.16 -10.68 11.10
N VAL A 543 -23.88 -11.74 10.98
CA VAL A 543 -23.87 -12.67 9.84
C VAL A 543 -25.29 -12.87 9.31
N GLU A 544 -26.22 -11.99 9.63
CA GLU A 544 -27.63 -12.10 9.19
C GLU A 544 -27.74 -12.05 7.65
N GLU A 545 -26.84 -11.34 6.98
CA GLU A 545 -26.78 -11.32 5.52
C GLU A 545 -26.40 -12.68 4.89
N PHE A 546 -25.72 -13.55 5.66
CA PHE A 546 -25.41 -14.93 5.24
C PHE A 546 -26.55 -15.92 5.52
N LYS A 547 -27.65 -15.45 6.10
CA LYS A 547 -28.84 -16.27 6.30
C LYS A 547 -29.44 -16.59 4.93
N LEU A 548 -29.50 -17.87 4.63
CA LEU A 548 -30.16 -18.33 3.43
C LEU A 548 -31.68 -18.47 3.68
N ALA A 549 -32.46 -17.67 2.98
CA ALA A 549 -33.90 -17.87 2.93
C ALA A 549 -34.24 -19.04 2.01
N ASP A 550 -35.28 -19.80 2.33
CA ASP A 550 -35.76 -20.90 1.48
C ASP A 550 -36.20 -20.33 0.13
N PRO A 551 -35.53 -20.72 -0.97
CA PRO A 551 -35.85 -20.20 -2.30
C PRO A 551 -37.16 -20.75 -2.88
N THR A 552 -37.79 -21.73 -2.24
CA THR A 552 -39.07 -22.32 -2.68
C THR A 552 -40.29 -21.59 -2.13
N VAL A 553 -40.09 -20.71 -1.15
CA VAL A 553 -41.18 -19.92 -0.58
C VAL A 553 -41.68 -18.90 -1.60
N ARG A 554 -42.97 -18.96 -1.89
CA ARG A 554 -43.62 -18.06 -2.85
C ARG A 554 -43.97 -16.75 -2.18
N ASP A 555 -43.68 -15.66 -2.88
CA ASP A 555 -44.18 -14.34 -2.51
C ASP A 555 -45.70 -14.28 -2.60
N GLU A 556 -46.33 -13.70 -1.59
CA GLU A 556 -47.80 -13.66 -1.47
C GLU A 556 -48.45 -12.80 -2.57
N GLU A 557 -47.76 -11.76 -3.05
CA GLU A 557 -48.32 -10.82 -4.03
C GLU A 557 -48.10 -11.32 -5.47
N SER A 558 -46.87 -11.80 -5.79
CA SER A 558 -46.48 -12.21 -7.13
C SER A 558 -46.80 -13.71 -7.44
N GLY A 559 -46.95 -14.52 -6.40
CA GLY A 559 -47.12 -15.95 -6.49
C GLY A 559 -45.89 -16.70 -7.03
N THR A 560 -44.72 -16.01 -7.16
CA THR A 560 -43.49 -16.58 -7.67
C THR A 560 -42.52 -16.90 -6.53
N ALA A 561 -41.73 -17.93 -6.67
CA ALA A 561 -40.65 -18.27 -5.78
C ALA A 561 -39.28 -17.83 -6.37
N PRO A 562 -38.29 -17.45 -5.58
CA PRO A 562 -36.97 -17.12 -6.08
C PRO A 562 -36.37 -18.21 -6.99
N ILE A 563 -36.60 -19.47 -6.67
CA ILE A 563 -36.10 -20.63 -7.44
C ILE A 563 -36.74 -20.77 -8.83
N ASP A 564 -37.90 -20.14 -9.06
CA ASP A 564 -38.56 -20.12 -10.36
C ASP A 564 -37.74 -19.34 -11.42
N ASP A 565 -36.85 -18.44 -10.97
CA ASP A 565 -35.87 -17.78 -11.83
C ASP A 565 -34.69 -18.74 -12.12
N PRO A 566 -34.47 -19.13 -13.40
CA PRO A 566 -33.33 -19.96 -13.78
C PRO A 566 -31.97 -19.37 -13.36
N ARG A 567 -31.89 -18.06 -13.19
CA ARG A 567 -30.67 -17.33 -12.82
C ARG A 567 -30.51 -17.13 -11.32
N TRP A 568 -31.45 -17.59 -10.52
CA TRP A 568 -31.42 -17.43 -9.09
C TRP A 568 -30.13 -18.04 -8.49
N LEU A 569 -29.45 -17.25 -7.68
CA LEU A 569 -28.33 -17.65 -6.81
C LEU A 569 -28.51 -17.00 -5.45
N PRO A 570 -28.14 -17.67 -4.36
CA PRO A 570 -28.08 -17.00 -3.06
C PRO A 570 -27.02 -15.90 -3.09
N PRO A 571 -27.14 -14.87 -2.24
CA PRO A 571 -26.20 -13.75 -2.18
C PRO A 571 -24.76 -14.19 -1.90
N HIS A 572 -24.58 -15.25 -1.12
CA HIS A 572 -23.30 -15.81 -0.72
C HIS A 572 -23.24 -17.29 -1.08
N THR A 573 -22.32 -17.66 -1.96
CA THR A 573 -22.20 -19.00 -2.52
C THR A 573 -20.92 -19.74 -2.11
N GLN A 574 -19.96 -19.05 -1.50
CA GLN A 574 -18.62 -19.59 -1.24
C GLN A 574 -18.64 -20.91 -0.47
N THR A 575 -19.37 -20.99 0.64
CA THR A 575 -19.45 -22.20 1.47
C THR A 575 -20.19 -23.35 0.76
N LEU A 576 -21.21 -23.04 -0.05
CA LEU A 576 -21.93 -24.04 -0.85
C LEU A 576 -21.04 -24.64 -1.93
N ILE A 577 -20.23 -23.82 -2.59
CA ILE A 577 -19.22 -24.28 -3.57
C ILE A 577 -18.22 -25.22 -2.87
N TYR A 578 -17.74 -24.85 -1.70
CA TYR A 578 -16.81 -25.67 -0.93
C TYR A 578 -17.45 -26.98 -0.47
N ALA A 579 -18.72 -26.98 -0.03
CA ALA A 579 -19.42 -28.18 0.36
C ALA A 579 -19.50 -29.18 -0.79
N GLN A 580 -19.89 -28.72 -2.00
CA GLN A 580 -19.93 -29.56 -3.19
C GLN A 580 -18.53 -30.05 -3.60
N ALA A 581 -17.52 -29.20 -3.49
CA ALA A 581 -16.14 -29.57 -3.78
C ALA A 581 -15.62 -30.67 -2.85
N MET A 582 -15.92 -30.58 -1.56
CA MET A 582 -15.48 -31.59 -0.57
C MET A 582 -16.17 -32.95 -0.75
N ARG A 583 -17.44 -32.95 -1.13
CA ARG A 583 -18.14 -34.20 -1.50
C ARG A 583 -17.43 -34.93 -2.63
N ARG A 584 -17.00 -34.19 -3.65
CA ARG A 584 -16.34 -34.79 -4.84
C ARG A 584 -14.88 -35.14 -4.59
N ALA A 585 -14.16 -34.31 -3.83
CA ALA A 585 -12.72 -34.46 -3.65
C ALA A 585 -12.34 -35.49 -2.57
N LEU A 586 -13.13 -35.58 -1.50
CA LEU A 586 -12.80 -36.34 -0.30
C LEU A 586 -13.87 -37.38 0.05
N ASP A 587 -14.91 -37.55 -0.76
CA ASP A 587 -16.03 -38.45 -0.51
C ASP A 587 -16.67 -38.22 0.88
N LEU A 588 -16.77 -36.94 1.28
CA LEU A 588 -17.37 -36.54 2.55
C LEU A 588 -18.89 -36.35 2.36
N ASP A 589 -19.67 -36.82 3.31
CA ASP A 589 -21.10 -36.57 3.37
C ASP A 589 -21.37 -35.16 3.93
N THR A 590 -21.25 -34.13 3.06
CA THR A 590 -21.42 -32.74 3.51
C THR A 590 -22.88 -32.44 3.82
N ARG A 591 -23.15 -31.96 5.04
CA ARG A 591 -24.49 -31.73 5.58
C ARG A 591 -24.75 -30.27 5.95
N ALA A 592 -23.70 -29.43 6.01
CA ALA A 592 -23.85 -28.01 6.24
C ALA A 592 -22.72 -27.19 5.60
N ALA A 593 -23.06 -25.97 5.22
CA ALA A 593 -22.18 -24.97 4.63
C ALA A 593 -22.43 -23.64 5.35
N LEU A 594 -21.51 -23.25 6.24
CA LEU A 594 -21.73 -22.24 7.26
C LEU A 594 -20.72 -21.11 7.18
N TYR A 595 -21.18 -19.91 7.50
CA TYR A 595 -20.36 -18.75 7.82
C TYR A 595 -20.33 -18.55 9.33
N PHE A 596 -19.16 -18.35 9.90
CA PHE A 596 -18.99 -18.15 11.33
C PHE A 596 -18.47 -16.75 11.63
N SER A 597 -19.25 -15.95 12.33
CA SER A 597 -18.89 -14.61 12.75
C SER A 597 -17.90 -14.65 13.90
N THR A 598 -16.74 -14.00 13.75
CA THR A 598 -15.68 -13.97 14.75
C THR A 598 -15.47 -12.60 15.40
N LYS A 599 -16.25 -11.58 15.01
CA LYS A 599 -16.15 -10.22 15.55
C LYS A 599 -17.36 -9.87 16.40
N GLY A 600 -17.10 -9.23 17.54
CA GLY A 600 -18.14 -8.76 18.46
C GLY A 600 -18.47 -9.78 19.54
N GLY A 601 -19.33 -9.38 20.48
CA GLY A 601 -19.62 -10.18 21.69
C GLY A 601 -20.68 -11.28 21.50
N LYS A 602 -21.15 -11.53 20.27
CA LYS A 602 -22.17 -12.56 19.98
C LYS A 602 -21.80 -13.31 18.70
N PRO A 603 -20.92 -14.33 18.81
CA PRO A 603 -20.63 -15.21 17.69
C PRO A 603 -21.91 -15.89 17.19
N ALA A 604 -21.97 -16.16 15.89
CA ALA A 604 -23.13 -16.81 15.31
C ALA A 604 -22.73 -17.59 14.05
N LEU A 605 -23.41 -18.70 13.83
CA LEU A 605 -23.36 -19.49 12.60
C LEU A 605 -24.58 -19.18 11.73
N ARG A 606 -24.36 -19.02 10.40
CA ARG A 606 -25.39 -18.82 9.39
C ARG A 606 -24.98 -19.52 8.10
N GLY A 607 -25.93 -19.80 7.21
CA GLY A 607 -25.68 -20.44 5.92
C GLY A 607 -26.77 -21.45 5.59
N ALA A 608 -26.43 -22.65 5.14
CA ALA A 608 -27.35 -23.72 4.84
C ALA A 608 -26.95 -25.00 5.57
N ALA A 609 -27.93 -25.79 5.97
CA ALA A 609 -27.71 -27.09 6.57
C ALA A 609 -28.85 -28.07 6.20
N SER A 610 -28.54 -29.35 6.23
CA SER A 610 -29.52 -30.41 6.10
C SER A 610 -30.55 -30.32 7.23
N ALA A 611 -31.84 -30.56 6.89
CA ALA A 611 -32.94 -30.53 7.85
C ALA A 611 -32.71 -31.47 9.05
N GLU A 612 -32.07 -32.60 8.83
CA GLU A 612 -31.76 -33.56 9.90
C GLU A 612 -30.85 -33.02 10.99
N LEU A 613 -29.97 -32.04 10.65
CA LEU A 613 -29.14 -31.36 11.65
C LEU A 613 -29.90 -30.30 12.45
N LEU A 614 -31.06 -29.91 11.99
CA LEU A 614 -31.89 -28.83 12.55
C LEU A 614 -33.09 -29.34 13.35
N GLU A 615 -33.52 -30.60 13.13
CA GLU A 615 -34.69 -31.17 13.78
C GLU A 615 -34.49 -31.44 15.27
N GLU A 616 -35.40 -30.91 16.10
CA GLU A 616 -35.34 -31.04 17.57
C GLU A 616 -35.60 -32.46 18.08
N GLU A 617 -36.23 -33.33 17.28
CA GLU A 617 -36.76 -34.63 17.70
C GLU A 617 -35.79 -35.80 17.50
N ARG A 618 -34.73 -35.62 16.70
CA ARG A 618 -33.71 -36.65 16.46
C ARG A 618 -32.44 -36.34 17.28
N GLY A 619 -32.27 -37.03 18.38
CA GLY A 619 -31.19 -36.79 19.34
C GLY A 619 -29.76 -36.95 18.86
N ASP A 620 -29.50 -37.39 17.61
CA ASP A 620 -28.18 -37.65 17.05
C ASP A 620 -28.02 -36.86 15.75
N GLY A 621 -27.11 -35.89 15.73
CA GLY A 621 -26.75 -35.16 14.52
C GLY A 621 -27.19 -33.70 14.46
N ARG A 622 -27.87 -33.21 15.47
CA ARG A 622 -28.23 -31.80 15.61
C ARG A 622 -27.00 -30.98 15.98
N ILE A 623 -26.85 -29.82 15.35
CA ILE A 623 -25.88 -28.82 15.78
C ILE A 623 -26.55 -27.88 16.77
N PRO A 624 -26.23 -27.93 18.09
CA PRO A 624 -26.78 -27.01 19.07
C PRO A 624 -26.46 -25.57 18.70
N GLY A 625 -27.41 -24.65 18.89
CA GLY A 625 -27.20 -23.25 18.61
C GLY A 625 -27.53 -22.78 17.19
N LEU A 626 -27.70 -23.68 16.22
CA LEU A 626 -28.33 -23.32 14.96
C LEU A 626 -29.81 -23.06 15.22
N LYS A 627 -30.20 -21.77 15.17
CA LYS A 627 -31.57 -21.35 15.43
C LYS A 627 -32.51 -21.69 14.26
N LYS A 628 -33.81 -21.76 14.54
CA LYS A 628 -34.89 -21.86 13.55
C LYS A 628 -34.66 -20.87 12.39
N GLY A 629 -34.94 -21.31 11.17
CA GLY A 629 -34.77 -20.49 9.99
C GLY A 629 -33.51 -20.80 9.17
N PHE A 630 -33.00 -22.01 9.32
CA PHE A 630 -31.83 -22.50 8.64
C PHE A 630 -32.12 -23.85 7.95
N PRO A 631 -32.23 -23.92 6.65
CA PRO A 631 -32.38 -22.88 5.62
C PRO A 631 -33.63 -22.07 5.83
N GLY A 632 -34.60 -21.77 5.86
CA GLY A 632 -35.77 -20.98 6.18
C GLY A 632 -36.86 -21.73 6.95
N GLU A 633 -37.81 -21.04 7.56
CA GLU A 633 -39.00 -21.66 8.14
C GLU A 633 -39.77 -22.39 7.03
N GLY A 634 -39.88 -23.69 7.12
CA GLY A 634 -40.60 -24.53 6.16
C GLY A 634 -39.76 -25.10 5.02
N GLY A 635 -38.42 -25.12 5.15
CA GLY A 635 -37.48 -25.60 4.15
C GLY A 635 -37.90 -26.92 3.48
N ASN A 636 -38.43 -26.82 2.25
CA ASN A 636 -38.84 -27.96 1.45
C ASN A 636 -37.71 -28.39 0.49
N MET A 637 -36.56 -27.70 0.50
CA MET A 637 -35.47 -28.03 -0.38
C MET A 637 -34.45 -28.90 0.36
N ASP A 638 -34.18 -30.06 -0.18
CA ASP A 638 -33.07 -30.89 0.25
C ASP A 638 -31.74 -30.18 0.06
N PHE A 639 -30.82 -30.33 1.03
CA PHE A 639 -29.49 -29.69 1.00
C PHE A 639 -28.72 -30.09 -0.28
N ASP A 640 -28.81 -31.34 -0.68
CA ASP A 640 -28.16 -31.83 -1.89
C ASP A 640 -28.72 -31.18 -3.15
N ALA A 641 -30.06 -31.08 -3.23
CA ALA A 641 -30.74 -30.38 -4.32
C ALA A 641 -30.38 -28.88 -4.36
N LEU A 642 -30.14 -28.25 -3.22
CA LEU A 642 -29.66 -26.88 -3.14
C LEU A 642 -28.25 -26.74 -3.74
N LEU A 643 -27.32 -27.63 -3.38
CA LEU A 643 -25.96 -27.62 -3.93
C LEU A 643 -25.98 -27.78 -5.45
N ASP A 644 -26.75 -28.71 -5.98
CA ASP A 644 -26.87 -28.95 -7.41
C ASP A 644 -27.51 -27.76 -8.15
N ARG A 645 -28.50 -27.13 -7.53
CA ARG A 645 -29.19 -25.96 -8.10
C ARG A 645 -28.25 -24.74 -8.16
N VAL A 646 -27.47 -24.52 -7.11
CA VAL A 646 -26.49 -23.43 -7.05
C VAL A 646 -25.39 -23.64 -8.09
N GLU A 647 -24.89 -24.87 -8.23
CA GLU A 647 -23.91 -25.21 -9.26
C GLU A 647 -24.44 -24.97 -10.69
N ALA A 648 -25.69 -25.38 -10.97
CA ALA A 648 -26.31 -25.12 -12.26
C ALA A 648 -26.43 -23.61 -12.56
N GLY A 649 -26.81 -22.79 -11.58
CA GLY A 649 -26.87 -21.33 -11.72
C GLY A 649 -25.50 -20.71 -11.95
N ILE A 650 -24.48 -21.22 -11.26
CA ILE A 650 -23.08 -20.76 -11.43
C ILE A 650 -22.55 -21.16 -12.81
N ALA A 651 -22.89 -22.35 -13.32
CA ALA A 651 -22.49 -22.77 -14.65
C ALA A 651 -23.01 -21.82 -15.75
N GLU A 652 -24.22 -21.27 -15.57
CA GLU A 652 -24.75 -20.24 -16.46
C GLU A 652 -23.90 -18.96 -16.41
N ARG A 653 -23.57 -18.49 -15.20
CA ARG A 653 -22.73 -17.31 -15.04
C ARG A 653 -21.33 -17.49 -15.64
N LEU A 654 -20.72 -18.65 -15.46
CA LEU A 654 -19.40 -18.91 -16.02
C LEU A 654 -19.42 -18.99 -17.55
N ARG A 655 -20.53 -19.44 -18.18
CA ARG A 655 -20.72 -19.33 -19.63
C ARG A 655 -20.79 -17.86 -20.10
N GLU A 656 -21.45 -16.96 -19.34
CA GLU A 656 -21.43 -15.54 -19.62
C GLU A 656 -20.01 -14.97 -19.55
N LEU A 657 -19.20 -15.42 -18.57
CA LEU A 657 -17.78 -15.02 -18.45
C LEU A 657 -16.94 -15.53 -19.62
N GLU A 658 -17.15 -16.77 -20.07
CA GLU A 658 -16.47 -17.32 -21.26
C GLU A 658 -16.82 -16.54 -22.52
N ALA A 659 -18.04 -16.01 -22.60
CA ALA A 659 -18.44 -15.08 -23.65
C ALA A 659 -17.86 -13.67 -23.50
N GLY A 660 -17.14 -13.38 -22.40
CA GLY A 660 -16.48 -12.11 -22.17
C GLY A 660 -17.31 -11.05 -21.42
N ASN A 661 -18.45 -11.40 -20.84
CA ASN A 661 -19.27 -10.45 -20.11
C ASN A 661 -18.56 -9.96 -18.84
N VAL A 662 -18.32 -8.65 -18.76
CA VAL A 662 -17.78 -7.94 -17.58
C VAL A 662 -18.60 -6.70 -17.23
N ALA A 663 -19.85 -6.67 -17.63
CA ALA A 663 -20.76 -5.56 -17.37
C ALA A 663 -20.98 -5.35 -15.87
N ALA A 664 -21.14 -4.11 -15.46
CA ALA A 664 -21.61 -3.81 -14.12
C ALA A 664 -22.99 -4.39 -13.88
N VAL A 665 -23.27 -4.83 -12.66
CA VAL A 665 -24.62 -5.25 -12.28
C VAL A 665 -25.60 -4.10 -12.49
N ASP A 666 -26.72 -4.38 -13.12
CA ASP A 666 -27.80 -3.39 -13.31
C ASP A 666 -28.35 -2.96 -11.94
N PRO A 667 -28.28 -1.69 -11.57
CA PRO A 667 -28.76 -1.21 -10.27
C PRO A 667 -30.27 -1.38 -10.07
N THR A 668 -31.04 -1.65 -11.13
CA THR A 668 -32.48 -1.89 -11.08
C THR A 668 -32.85 -3.37 -10.96
N SER A 669 -31.85 -4.26 -11.09
CA SER A 669 -32.07 -5.70 -11.00
C SER A 669 -32.30 -6.16 -9.55
N ALA A 670 -32.97 -7.29 -9.37
CA ALA A 670 -33.11 -7.93 -8.06
C ALA A 670 -31.74 -8.27 -7.42
N GLN A 671 -30.71 -8.50 -8.25
CA GLN A 671 -29.33 -8.71 -7.80
C GLN A 671 -28.70 -7.45 -7.19
N ALA A 672 -29.10 -6.26 -7.67
CA ALA A 672 -28.59 -4.98 -7.14
C ALA A 672 -29.08 -4.68 -5.72
N ALA A 673 -30.12 -5.32 -5.26
CA ALA A 673 -30.57 -5.20 -3.86
C ALA A 673 -29.47 -5.67 -2.87
N HIS A 674 -28.56 -6.54 -3.33
CA HIS A 674 -27.49 -7.13 -2.53
C HIS A 674 -26.07 -6.74 -2.99
N ALA A 675 -25.94 -6.10 -4.16
CA ALA A 675 -24.65 -5.79 -4.76
C ALA A 675 -24.59 -4.40 -5.38
N ARG A 676 -23.90 -3.48 -4.71
CA ARG A 676 -23.53 -2.20 -5.35
C ARG A 676 -22.20 -2.35 -6.05
N CYS A 677 -22.16 -1.99 -7.34
CA CYS A 677 -20.90 -1.98 -8.06
C CYS A 677 -19.98 -0.88 -7.50
N SER A 678 -18.82 -1.28 -6.98
CA SER A 678 -17.84 -0.34 -6.39
C SER A 678 -17.10 0.50 -7.42
N TYR A 679 -17.19 0.17 -8.71
CA TYR A 679 -16.41 0.78 -9.79
C TYR A 679 -17.25 1.46 -10.86
N ASN A 680 -18.57 1.46 -10.74
CA ASN A 680 -19.46 2.13 -11.67
C ASN A 680 -20.28 3.17 -10.92
N HIS A 681 -19.89 4.43 -11.03
CA HIS A 681 -20.59 5.57 -10.44
C HIS A 681 -21.16 6.43 -11.55
N GLU A 682 -22.48 6.57 -11.62
CA GLU A 682 -23.16 7.41 -12.62
C GLU A 682 -22.74 7.13 -14.08
N GLY A 683 -22.45 5.85 -14.40
CA GLY A 683 -22.01 5.44 -15.72
C GLY A 683 -20.52 5.67 -16.02
N THR A 684 -19.76 6.17 -15.04
CA THR A 684 -18.32 6.39 -15.19
C THR A 684 -17.52 5.33 -14.43
N PHE A 685 -16.40 4.89 -15.02
CA PHE A 685 -15.48 3.96 -14.36
C PHE A 685 -14.64 4.71 -13.31
N VAL A 686 -15.20 4.88 -12.13
CA VAL A 686 -14.54 5.55 -11.00
C VAL A 686 -14.74 4.68 -9.75
N ARG A 687 -13.65 4.45 -9.01
CA ARG A 687 -13.75 3.82 -7.69
C ARG A 687 -14.51 4.76 -6.75
N ARG A 688 -15.55 4.26 -6.09
CA ARG A 688 -16.10 4.94 -4.93
C ARG A 688 -15.13 4.75 -3.78
N ASP A 689 -14.70 5.84 -3.19
CA ASP A 689 -14.10 5.79 -1.87
C ASP A 689 -15.23 5.44 -0.88
N VAL A 690 -15.07 4.27 -0.25
CA VAL A 690 -16.02 3.74 0.73
C VAL A 690 -15.66 4.28 2.10
#